data_ec57e61667dd8308630e7d8ee9b262e6
#
_entry.id   ec57e61667dd8308630e7d8ee9b262e6
#
_cell.length_a   1.000
_cell.length_b   1.000
_cell.length_c   1.000
_cell.angle_alpha   90.00
_cell.angle_beta   90.00
_cell.angle_gamma   90.00
#
_symmetry.space_group_name_H-M   'P 1'
#
loop_
_entity.id
_entity.type
_entity.pdbx_description
1 polymer ?
#
loop_
_entity_poly.entity_id
_entity_poly.type
_entity_poly.pdbx_seq_one_letter_code
_entity_poly.pdbx_strand_id
1 'polypeptide(L)'
;MYIKRIKLKNFKSYAEAEFEFPPPEKGRNLILVGAENGHGKTTLLEAIYLCLYDKDAIDNFQRAGLVDSRFKYRDFISQSLYKEATAAFARSYEIVLEMDLMESYAFGEQGIRIVRKWYFDHLGLYQEESNQLLLYYIGKDGLKKPIDGEEIQEYLEDYGLPSEYSAFFFFDGEQLVNIAKQFGAGGWMSGALNKLLGIDLLKALQAEVREYGQKLYSEKAGGRQKEQLSEAERRFQAASEELARHTETLQQWQRQKQETEARQDDLQMRLRGAGSTQHSKELIAQIEQCEAETAQLNQNIQAALLALPLALLPESDITALKTQLHGDYRRLLHEQGKEQNAHRLEEFWQAFSTNPNTLELLTPKILKDELLKRALNESWNVLFDKLPPDASDPMQHNYLDDSCFQAAFENIARITSPDNDLGSLNKEKNRQETTLAELKRCYEQQKDRLVDSDRLREELERVQKELAEANQKLGGVQNSIERSQTEVNRLKTEWETLQQALIDSLPKQQKAERAEAVCRLIDDLAVQLRRSKLDAFRKTVNSLHKKIAHDKQIDDIEIDENGNLSLYSQNGMAIDFQPLSHGEKKILVLTLIAALAEITDYQVPFVVDTPLTSLDTRHCNNLVEYWMNLNRQVIILVQSAEIGSETYQKLNAQGCIGKSYLIRSQILQGGGKCATVTPHAYFE
;
A
#
# COMPACT_ATOMS: atom_id res chain seq x y z
N MET A 1 -21.10 -13.10 19.87
CA MET A 1 -19.79 -13.57 19.41
C MET A 1 -18.73 -12.52 19.72
N TYR A 2 -17.49 -12.92 20.05
CA TYR A 2 -16.36 -12.01 20.28
C TYR A 2 -15.04 -12.72 19.93
N ILE A 3 -14.01 -11.93 19.64
CA ILE A 3 -12.64 -12.44 19.45
C ILE A 3 -12.03 -12.63 20.85
N LYS A 4 -11.72 -13.85 21.22
CA LYS A 4 -11.07 -14.16 22.51
C LYS A 4 -9.56 -14.08 22.42
N ARG A 5 -9.00 -14.53 21.31
CA ARG A 5 -7.56 -14.61 21.12
C ARG A 5 -7.22 -14.44 19.64
N ILE A 6 -6.13 -13.75 19.37
CA ILE A 6 -5.48 -13.76 18.06
C ILE A 6 -3.98 -13.93 18.25
N LYS A 7 -3.38 -14.86 17.52
CA LYS A 7 -1.95 -15.12 17.53
C LYS A 7 -1.41 -14.99 16.10
N LEU A 8 -0.32 -14.23 15.99
CA LEU A 8 0.40 -13.98 14.74
C LEU A 8 1.82 -14.55 14.86
N LYS A 9 2.28 -15.27 13.84
CA LYS A 9 3.66 -15.76 13.74
C LYS A 9 4.18 -15.46 12.35
N ASN A 10 5.34 -14.82 12.27
CA ASN A 10 6.04 -14.44 11.04
C ASN A 10 5.20 -13.58 10.08
N PHE A 11 4.36 -12.71 10.59
CA PHE A 11 3.45 -11.91 9.78
C PHE A 11 3.85 -10.42 9.77
N LYS A 12 4.26 -9.91 8.63
CA LYS A 12 4.70 -8.52 8.37
C LYS A 12 5.72 -8.02 9.39
N SER A 13 5.31 -7.19 10.36
CA SER A 13 6.16 -6.67 11.42
C SER A 13 6.24 -7.58 12.65
N TYR A 14 5.41 -8.61 12.74
CA TYR A 14 5.35 -9.49 13.90
C TYR A 14 6.13 -10.79 13.68
N ALA A 15 7.21 -10.99 14.44
CA ALA A 15 7.85 -12.28 14.52
C ALA A 15 6.94 -13.28 15.24
N GLU A 16 6.47 -12.90 16.43
CA GLU A 16 5.44 -13.60 17.19
C GLU A 16 4.71 -12.57 18.06
N ALA A 17 3.37 -12.60 18.02
CA ALA A 17 2.53 -11.77 18.87
C ALA A 17 1.24 -12.49 19.24
N GLU A 18 0.75 -12.22 20.43
CA GLU A 18 -0.50 -12.80 20.92
C GLU A 18 -1.31 -11.70 21.63
N PHE A 19 -2.58 -11.63 21.27
CA PHE A 19 -3.56 -10.76 21.88
C PHE A 19 -4.68 -11.61 22.46
N GLU A 20 -4.96 -11.43 23.73
CA GLU A 20 -6.08 -12.08 24.44
C GLU A 20 -7.07 -11.03 24.89
N PHE A 21 -8.27 -11.15 24.44
CA PHE A 21 -9.34 -10.20 24.72
C PHE A 21 -10.37 -10.79 25.67
N PRO A 22 -10.85 -10.02 26.64
CA PRO A 22 -11.92 -10.44 27.52
C PRO A 22 -13.26 -10.47 26.77
N PRO A 23 -14.23 -11.27 27.25
CA PRO A 23 -15.60 -11.17 26.78
C PRO A 23 -16.15 -9.76 27.03
N PRO A 24 -17.03 -9.26 26.14
CA PRO A 24 -17.63 -7.94 26.34
C PRO A 24 -18.61 -7.98 27.50
N GLU A 25 -18.42 -7.07 28.44
CA GLU A 25 -19.35 -6.78 29.54
C GLU A 25 -19.98 -5.40 29.33
N LYS A 26 -21.21 -5.22 29.76
CA LYS A 26 -21.89 -3.92 29.64
C LYS A 26 -21.11 -2.84 30.38
N GLY A 27 -20.69 -1.81 29.66
CA GLY A 27 -19.88 -0.71 30.17
C GLY A 27 -18.38 -1.05 30.32
N ARG A 28 -17.94 -2.25 29.97
CA ARG A 28 -16.54 -2.69 29.98
C ARG A 28 -16.20 -3.52 28.74
N ASN A 29 -16.55 -3.00 27.59
CA ASN A 29 -16.46 -3.66 26.29
C ASN A 29 -15.38 -3.08 25.37
N LEU A 30 -14.71 -1.98 25.78
CA LEU A 30 -13.66 -1.35 25.01
C LEU A 30 -12.31 -2.06 25.22
N ILE A 31 -11.63 -2.30 24.11
CA ILE A 31 -10.25 -2.76 24.08
C ILE A 31 -9.45 -1.75 23.28
N LEU A 32 -8.41 -1.20 23.89
CA LEU A 32 -7.57 -0.20 23.26
C LEU A 32 -6.21 -0.80 22.89
N VAL A 33 -5.86 -0.71 21.61
CA VAL A 33 -4.56 -1.13 21.12
C VAL A 33 -3.82 0.10 20.62
N GLY A 34 -2.96 0.66 21.48
CA GLY A 34 -2.16 1.85 21.19
C GLY A 34 -0.94 1.50 20.36
N ALA A 35 -0.69 2.25 19.31
CA ALA A 35 0.56 2.21 18.55
C ALA A 35 0.74 3.47 17.71
N GLU A 36 1.96 3.89 17.52
CA GLU A 36 2.30 4.97 16.61
C GLU A 36 2.24 4.50 15.15
N ASN A 37 2.31 5.45 14.21
CA ASN A 37 2.26 5.13 12.79
C ASN A 37 3.38 4.20 12.37
N GLY A 38 3.02 3.18 11.58
CA GLY A 38 3.96 2.17 11.09
C GLY A 38 4.40 1.13 12.12
N HIS A 39 3.78 1.06 13.31
CA HIS A 39 4.09 0.09 14.36
C HIS A 39 3.28 -1.21 14.28
N GLY A 40 2.39 -1.35 13.30
CA GLY A 40 1.69 -2.63 13.04
C GLY A 40 0.21 -2.66 13.43
N LYS A 41 -0.46 -1.51 13.66
CA LYS A 41 -1.91 -1.44 13.90
C LYS A 41 -2.71 -2.09 12.78
N THR A 42 -2.57 -1.55 11.58
CA THR A 42 -3.26 -2.05 10.39
C THR A 42 -2.93 -3.52 10.10
N THR A 43 -1.70 -3.96 10.46
CA THR A 43 -1.31 -5.36 10.33
C THR A 43 -2.17 -6.30 11.20
N LEU A 44 -2.61 -5.85 12.38
CA LEU A 44 -3.54 -6.62 13.21
C LEU A 44 -4.93 -6.73 12.55
N LEU A 45 -5.43 -5.64 11.99
CA LEU A 45 -6.69 -5.63 11.23
C LEU A 45 -6.61 -6.56 10.01
N GLU A 46 -5.53 -6.48 9.24
CA GLU A 46 -5.26 -7.36 8.09
C GLU A 46 -5.19 -8.84 8.51
N ALA A 47 -4.59 -9.15 9.67
CA ALA A 47 -4.52 -10.50 10.20
C ALA A 47 -5.91 -11.06 10.52
N ILE A 48 -6.81 -10.23 11.07
CA ILE A 48 -8.21 -10.61 11.35
C ILE A 48 -8.93 -10.96 10.04
N TYR A 49 -8.81 -10.08 9.02
CA TYR A 49 -9.41 -10.33 7.71
C TYR A 49 -8.88 -11.60 7.05
N LEU A 50 -7.57 -11.79 7.02
CA LEU A 50 -6.96 -12.98 6.43
C LEU A 50 -7.36 -14.25 7.14
N CYS A 51 -7.43 -14.20 8.47
CA CYS A 51 -7.83 -15.36 9.27
C CYS A 51 -9.27 -15.76 8.98
N LEU A 52 -10.19 -14.79 8.84
CA LEU A 52 -11.60 -15.04 8.55
C LEU A 52 -11.83 -15.42 7.07
N TYR A 53 -11.29 -14.65 6.15
CA TYR A 53 -11.74 -14.65 4.75
C TYR A 53 -10.71 -15.13 3.73
N ASP A 54 -9.45 -15.32 4.10
CA ASP A 54 -8.37 -15.80 3.23
C ASP A 54 -8.27 -14.96 1.92
N LYS A 55 -8.59 -15.57 0.78
CA LYS A 55 -8.50 -14.92 -0.54
C LYS A 55 -9.47 -13.75 -0.66
N ASP A 56 -10.67 -13.89 -0.12
CA ASP A 56 -11.69 -12.83 -0.14
C ASP A 56 -11.31 -11.62 0.72
N ALA A 57 -10.33 -11.77 1.63
CA ALA A 57 -9.79 -10.65 2.38
C ALA A 57 -9.21 -9.54 1.48
N ILE A 58 -8.62 -9.91 0.34
CA ILE A 58 -8.02 -8.93 -0.58
C ILE A 58 -9.08 -8.03 -1.21
N ASP A 59 -10.22 -8.59 -1.61
CA ASP A 59 -11.34 -7.81 -2.13
C ASP A 59 -11.85 -6.82 -1.08
N ASN A 60 -11.88 -7.24 0.18
CA ASN A 60 -12.25 -6.37 1.29
C ASN A 60 -11.20 -5.29 1.56
N PHE A 61 -9.90 -5.62 1.47
CA PHE A 61 -8.82 -4.63 1.57
C PHE A 61 -8.89 -3.58 0.46
N GLN A 62 -9.19 -3.99 -0.76
CA GLN A 62 -9.37 -3.08 -1.90
C GLN A 62 -10.60 -2.18 -1.68
N ARG A 63 -11.74 -2.74 -1.24
CA ARG A 63 -12.94 -1.98 -0.90
C ARG A 63 -12.71 -1.00 0.25
N ALA A 64 -11.95 -1.42 1.25
CA ALA A 64 -11.56 -0.57 2.38
C ALA A 64 -10.43 0.43 2.03
N GLY A 65 -9.85 0.36 0.83
CA GLY A 65 -8.76 1.24 0.40
C GLY A 65 -7.41 0.94 1.05
N LEU A 66 -7.28 -0.19 1.73
CA LEU A 66 -6.05 -0.63 2.38
C LEU A 66 -4.97 -1.10 1.38
N VAL A 67 -5.39 -1.53 0.20
CA VAL A 67 -4.51 -2.06 -0.86
C VAL A 67 -4.99 -1.56 -2.22
N ASP A 68 -4.06 -1.31 -3.14
CA ASP A 68 -4.36 -0.91 -4.52
C ASP A 68 -5.19 -2.01 -5.23
N SER A 69 -6.14 -1.61 -6.09
CA SER A 69 -7.02 -2.51 -6.84
C SER A 69 -6.29 -3.51 -7.75
N ARG A 70 -5.02 -3.26 -8.07
CA ARG A 70 -4.15 -4.14 -8.86
C ARG A 70 -3.40 -5.17 -8.03
N PHE A 71 -3.46 -5.07 -6.71
CA PHE A 71 -2.71 -5.94 -5.82
C PHE A 71 -3.40 -7.31 -5.71
N LYS A 72 -2.69 -8.38 -6.06
CA LYS A 72 -3.22 -9.75 -6.05
C LYS A 72 -2.94 -10.42 -4.71
N TYR A 73 -3.78 -11.39 -4.34
CA TYR A 73 -3.62 -12.20 -3.15
C TYR A 73 -2.21 -12.78 -2.99
N ARG A 74 -1.66 -13.36 -4.07
CA ARG A 74 -0.31 -13.93 -4.08
C ARG A 74 0.77 -12.91 -3.73
N ASP A 75 0.64 -11.70 -4.27
CA ASP A 75 1.61 -10.62 -4.03
C ASP A 75 1.52 -10.14 -2.59
N PHE A 76 0.30 -10.05 -2.04
CA PHE A 76 0.05 -9.68 -0.66
C PHE A 76 0.70 -10.69 0.31
N ILE A 77 0.43 -11.97 0.15
CA ILE A 77 0.99 -13.02 1.02
C ILE A 77 2.52 -13.08 0.87
N SER A 78 3.05 -12.98 -0.36
CA SER A 78 4.50 -12.97 -0.60
C SER A 78 5.22 -11.84 0.13
N GLN A 79 4.60 -10.66 0.24
CA GLN A 79 5.14 -9.50 0.94
C GLN A 79 4.86 -9.51 2.44
N SER A 80 4.02 -10.42 2.91
CA SER A 80 3.59 -10.50 4.30
C SER A 80 4.48 -11.36 5.20
N LEU A 81 5.46 -12.08 4.65
CA LEU A 81 6.41 -12.83 5.46
C LEU A 81 7.30 -11.86 6.25
N TYR A 82 7.47 -12.14 7.55
CA TYR A 82 8.38 -11.39 8.41
C TYR A 82 9.81 -11.47 7.87
N LYS A 83 10.41 -10.32 7.57
CA LYS A 83 11.65 -10.24 6.78
C LYS A 83 12.84 -10.97 7.40
N GLU A 84 12.93 -11.00 8.72
CA GLU A 84 14.04 -11.69 9.40
C GLU A 84 13.80 -13.19 9.62
N ALA A 85 12.60 -13.69 9.35
CA ALA A 85 12.36 -15.13 9.33
C ALA A 85 13.30 -15.84 8.35
N THR A 86 13.60 -15.20 7.22
CA THR A 86 14.48 -15.75 6.18
C THR A 86 15.97 -15.72 6.53
N ALA A 87 16.38 -14.93 7.54
CA ALA A 87 17.77 -14.88 8.00
C ALA A 87 18.21 -16.12 8.81
N ALA A 88 17.26 -16.94 9.25
CA ALA A 88 17.51 -18.07 10.16
C ALA A 88 17.91 -19.38 9.47
N PHE A 89 18.19 -19.41 8.17
CA PHE A 89 18.58 -20.61 7.37
C PHE A 89 17.68 -21.85 7.59
N ALA A 90 16.38 -21.64 7.75
CA ALA A 90 15.41 -22.72 7.83
C ALA A 90 15.19 -23.40 6.46
N ARG A 91 14.73 -24.66 6.46
CA ARG A 91 14.40 -25.37 5.20
C ARG A 91 13.14 -24.83 4.55
N SER A 92 12.23 -24.28 5.33
CA SER A 92 10.98 -23.64 4.90
C SER A 92 10.52 -22.65 5.98
N TYR A 93 9.74 -21.68 5.55
CA TYR A 93 9.16 -20.68 6.45
C TYR A 93 7.65 -20.75 6.38
N GLU A 94 6.99 -20.35 7.44
CA GLU A 94 5.53 -20.29 7.50
C GLU A 94 5.05 -18.99 8.15
N ILE A 95 3.95 -18.46 7.61
CA ILE A 95 3.10 -17.50 8.32
C ILE A 95 2.01 -18.34 9.01
N VAL A 96 1.76 -18.09 10.29
CA VAL A 96 0.65 -18.71 11.01
C VAL A 96 -0.21 -17.63 11.64
N LEU A 97 -1.49 -17.65 11.35
CA LEU A 97 -2.52 -16.85 12.02
C LEU A 97 -3.49 -17.78 12.73
N GLU A 98 -3.69 -17.55 14.03
CA GLU A 98 -4.70 -18.28 14.83
C GLU A 98 -5.67 -17.27 15.41
N MET A 99 -6.97 -17.60 15.41
CA MET A 99 -8.01 -16.78 16.01
C MET A 99 -9.05 -17.65 16.69
N ASP A 100 -9.42 -17.27 17.92
CA ASP A 100 -10.49 -17.89 18.69
C ASP A 100 -11.71 -16.96 18.66
N LEU A 101 -12.79 -17.41 18.00
CA LEU A 101 -14.10 -16.77 18.03
C LEU A 101 -14.98 -17.49 19.02
N MET A 102 -15.52 -16.75 19.97
CA MET A 102 -16.29 -17.30 21.08
C MET A 102 -17.67 -16.68 21.18
N GLU A 103 -18.60 -17.44 21.69
CA GLU A 103 -19.92 -16.97 22.11
C GLU A 103 -20.12 -17.30 23.58
N SER A 104 -20.66 -16.32 24.31
CA SER A 104 -20.99 -16.50 25.72
C SER A 104 -22.45 -16.85 25.89
N TYR A 105 -22.70 -17.95 26.56
CA TYR A 105 -24.03 -18.41 26.94
C TYR A 105 -24.17 -18.44 28.46
N ALA A 106 -25.39 -18.54 28.96
CA ALA A 106 -25.66 -18.60 30.39
C ALA A 106 -24.91 -19.75 31.14
N PHE A 107 -24.50 -20.78 30.38
CA PHE A 107 -23.86 -22.01 30.96
C PHE A 107 -22.42 -22.25 30.45
N GLY A 108 -21.74 -21.22 29.99
CA GLY A 108 -20.35 -21.26 29.54
C GLY A 108 -20.11 -20.67 28.15
N GLU A 109 -18.86 -20.71 27.74
CA GLU A 109 -18.43 -20.20 26.42
C GLU A 109 -18.20 -21.39 25.49
N GLN A 110 -18.55 -21.19 24.22
CA GLN A 110 -18.20 -22.11 23.13
C GLN A 110 -17.82 -21.33 21.90
N GLY A 111 -17.16 -21.94 20.95
CA GLY A 111 -16.77 -21.24 19.74
C GLY A 111 -15.88 -22.07 18.83
N ILE A 112 -15.16 -21.40 17.98
CA ILE A 112 -14.24 -22.03 17.04
C ILE A 112 -12.84 -21.43 17.13
N ARG A 113 -11.83 -22.24 16.83
CA ARG A 113 -10.47 -21.79 16.55
C ARG A 113 -10.17 -21.98 15.09
N ILE A 114 -9.82 -20.89 14.44
CA ILE A 114 -9.37 -20.86 13.06
C ILE A 114 -7.85 -20.77 13.05
N VAL A 115 -7.18 -21.66 12.32
CA VAL A 115 -5.73 -21.63 12.12
C VAL A 115 -5.45 -21.66 10.64
N ARG A 116 -4.85 -20.61 10.12
CA ARG A 116 -4.40 -20.55 8.74
C ARG A 116 -2.89 -20.53 8.67
N LYS A 117 -2.33 -21.27 7.70
CA LYS A 117 -0.90 -21.36 7.47
C LYS A 117 -0.60 -21.15 6.00
N TRP A 118 0.39 -20.30 5.74
CA TRP A 118 0.95 -20.05 4.42
C TRP A 118 2.42 -20.46 4.44
N TYR A 119 2.82 -21.27 3.48
CA TYR A 119 4.16 -21.82 3.41
C TYR A 119 5.02 -21.14 2.38
N PHE A 120 6.31 -21.03 2.71
CA PHE A 120 7.33 -20.45 1.85
C PHE A 120 8.50 -21.43 1.79
N ASP A 121 9.19 -21.46 0.64
CA ASP A 121 10.38 -22.27 0.49
C ASP A 121 11.61 -21.64 1.20
N HIS A 122 12.76 -22.30 1.06
CA HIS A 122 14.03 -21.83 1.65
C HIS A 122 14.53 -20.50 1.07
N LEU A 123 13.98 -20.03 -0.04
CA LEU A 123 14.27 -18.72 -0.66
C LEU A 123 13.25 -17.65 -0.24
N GLY A 124 12.25 -18.01 0.56
CA GLY A 124 11.16 -17.11 0.94
C GLY A 124 10.10 -16.92 -0.15
N LEU A 125 10.03 -17.84 -1.13
CA LEU A 125 9.00 -17.80 -2.17
C LEU A 125 7.74 -18.52 -1.69
N TYR A 126 6.61 -17.84 -1.84
CA TYR A 126 5.31 -18.33 -1.41
C TYR A 126 4.84 -19.55 -2.20
N GLN A 127 4.40 -20.59 -1.47
CA GLN A 127 3.92 -21.87 -1.98
C GLN A 127 2.41 -22.01 -1.81
N GLU A 128 1.65 -21.48 -2.76
CA GLU A 128 0.17 -21.38 -2.65
C GLU A 128 -0.52 -22.73 -2.49
N GLU A 129 -0.03 -23.78 -3.15
CA GLU A 129 -0.61 -25.13 -3.10
C GLU A 129 -0.49 -25.80 -1.73
N SER A 130 0.38 -25.30 -0.86
CA SER A 130 0.67 -25.88 0.47
C SER A 130 -0.11 -25.19 1.59
N ASN A 131 -0.99 -24.24 1.29
CA ASN A 131 -1.78 -23.55 2.29
C ASN A 131 -2.65 -24.51 3.09
N GLN A 132 -2.79 -24.24 4.39
CA GLN A 132 -3.60 -25.04 5.29
C GLN A 132 -4.61 -24.19 6.05
N LEU A 133 -5.84 -24.66 6.10
CA LEU A 133 -6.88 -24.20 7.00
C LEU A 133 -7.21 -25.34 7.96
N LEU A 134 -7.07 -25.09 9.26
CA LEU A 134 -7.45 -26.00 10.33
C LEU A 134 -8.51 -25.31 11.18
N LEU A 135 -9.60 -26.00 11.42
CA LEU A 135 -10.69 -25.51 12.25
C LEU A 135 -10.88 -26.46 13.46
N TYR A 136 -11.09 -25.86 14.62
CA TYR A 136 -11.35 -26.61 15.85
C TYR A 136 -12.58 -26.04 16.55
N TYR A 137 -13.49 -26.87 16.91
CA TYR A 137 -14.55 -26.50 17.84
C TYR A 137 -14.03 -26.42 19.27
N ILE A 138 -14.36 -25.37 19.98
CA ILE A 138 -14.04 -25.13 21.38
C ILE A 138 -15.32 -25.36 22.19
N GLY A 139 -15.39 -26.48 22.90
CA GLY A 139 -16.55 -26.79 23.75
C GLY A 139 -16.55 -25.98 25.05
N LYS A 140 -17.64 -26.12 25.82
CA LYS A 140 -17.83 -25.46 27.14
C LYS A 140 -16.78 -25.88 28.18
N ASP A 141 -16.18 -27.03 28.01
CA ASP A 141 -15.08 -27.56 28.79
C ASP A 141 -13.70 -27.00 28.37
N GLY A 142 -13.66 -26.18 27.37
CA GLY A 142 -12.43 -25.61 26.77
C GLY A 142 -11.67 -26.63 25.89
N LEU A 143 -12.18 -27.84 25.72
CA LEU A 143 -11.57 -28.84 24.86
C LEU A 143 -11.74 -28.48 23.41
N LYS A 144 -10.68 -28.64 22.60
CA LYS A 144 -10.68 -28.38 21.16
C LYS A 144 -10.85 -29.72 20.43
N LYS A 145 -11.86 -29.74 19.56
CA LYS A 145 -12.10 -30.91 18.70
C LYS A 145 -11.86 -30.44 17.25
N PRO A 146 -11.05 -31.15 16.45
CA PRO A 146 -10.88 -30.84 15.06
C PRO A 146 -12.22 -30.98 14.31
N ILE A 147 -12.47 -30.09 13.33
CA ILE A 147 -13.61 -30.12 12.44
C ILE A 147 -13.11 -30.64 11.10
N ASP A 148 -13.77 -31.63 10.54
CA ASP A 148 -13.37 -32.28 9.29
C ASP A 148 -13.82 -31.47 8.05
N GLY A 149 -13.17 -31.73 6.90
CA GLY A 149 -13.18 -30.88 5.71
C GLY A 149 -14.55 -30.45 5.15
N GLU A 150 -15.56 -31.31 5.19
CA GLU A 150 -16.91 -30.96 4.67
C GLU A 150 -17.68 -30.04 5.63
N GLU A 151 -17.43 -30.12 6.93
CA GLU A 151 -18.12 -29.32 7.95
C GLU A 151 -17.46 -27.94 8.14
N ILE A 152 -16.23 -27.73 7.66
CA ILE A 152 -15.49 -26.46 7.85
C ILE A 152 -16.28 -25.26 7.32
N GLN A 153 -16.87 -25.40 6.13
CA GLN A 153 -17.59 -24.32 5.49
C GLN A 153 -18.85 -23.95 6.29
N GLU A 154 -19.60 -24.94 6.77
CA GLU A 154 -20.81 -24.74 7.59
C GLU A 154 -20.47 -23.99 8.90
N TYR A 155 -19.42 -24.41 9.61
CA TYR A 155 -18.98 -23.70 10.82
C TYR A 155 -18.48 -22.28 10.56
N LEU A 156 -17.78 -22.06 9.44
CA LEU A 156 -17.34 -20.71 9.07
C LEU A 156 -18.51 -19.79 8.70
N GLU A 157 -19.56 -20.33 8.09
CA GLU A 157 -20.80 -19.59 7.78
C GLU A 157 -21.60 -19.30 9.04
N ASP A 158 -21.72 -20.25 9.97
CA ASP A 158 -22.45 -20.12 11.23
C ASP A 158 -21.78 -19.12 12.20
N TYR A 159 -20.45 -19.19 12.33
CA TYR A 159 -19.66 -18.33 13.20
C TYR A 159 -19.08 -17.12 12.48
N GLY A 160 -19.17 -17.07 11.16
CA GLY A 160 -18.60 -16.01 10.33
C GLY A 160 -19.61 -14.92 9.97
N LEU A 161 -19.11 -13.70 9.87
CA LEU A 161 -19.80 -12.66 9.15
C LEU A 161 -19.48 -12.84 7.66
N PRO A 162 -20.47 -12.81 6.74
CA PRO A 162 -20.15 -12.85 5.31
C PRO A 162 -19.14 -11.77 4.92
N SER A 163 -18.17 -12.12 4.08
CA SER A 163 -17.01 -11.25 3.76
C SER A 163 -17.43 -9.89 3.24
N GLU A 164 -18.52 -9.82 2.51
CA GLU A 164 -19.10 -8.61 1.91
C GLU A 164 -19.51 -7.54 2.94
N TYR A 165 -19.82 -7.97 4.19
CA TYR A 165 -20.28 -7.08 5.27
C TYR A 165 -19.19 -6.83 6.32
N SER A 166 -18.06 -7.48 6.18
CA SER A 166 -16.94 -7.33 7.10
C SER A 166 -16.50 -5.87 7.24
N ALA A 167 -16.56 -5.10 6.15
CA ALA A 167 -16.22 -3.68 6.14
C ALA A 167 -17.11 -2.79 7.02
N PHE A 168 -18.25 -3.28 7.50
CA PHE A 168 -19.07 -2.56 8.49
C PHE A 168 -18.61 -2.78 9.94
N PHE A 169 -17.86 -3.83 10.18
CA PHE A 169 -17.44 -4.21 11.52
C PHE A 169 -15.92 -4.14 11.70
N PHE A 170 -15.19 -4.35 10.61
CA PHE A 170 -13.73 -4.29 10.56
C PHE A 170 -13.31 -3.26 9.53
N PHE A 171 -12.91 -2.08 9.94
CA PHE A 171 -12.61 -1.00 8.99
C PHE A 171 -11.48 -0.09 9.45
N ASP A 172 -10.83 0.54 8.48
CA ASP A 172 -9.91 1.65 8.71
C ASP A 172 -10.69 2.97 8.71
N GLY A 173 -10.60 3.70 9.81
CA GLY A 173 -11.28 4.96 9.98
C GLY A 173 -10.82 6.06 9.03
N GLU A 174 -9.60 5.98 8.47
CA GLU A 174 -9.13 6.94 7.46
C GLU A 174 -9.81 6.71 6.10
N GLN A 175 -10.20 5.45 5.82
CA GLN A 175 -10.83 5.05 4.56
C GLN A 175 -12.35 5.14 4.55
N LEU A 176 -12.96 5.52 5.66
CA LEU A 176 -14.43 5.65 5.77
C LEU A 176 -15.04 6.56 4.70
N VAL A 177 -14.32 7.61 4.28
CA VAL A 177 -14.77 8.51 3.22
C VAL A 177 -14.86 7.81 1.86
N ASN A 178 -14.04 6.79 1.60
CA ASN A 178 -14.13 5.99 0.38
C ASN A 178 -15.34 5.05 0.43
N ILE A 179 -15.64 4.48 1.58
CA ILE A 179 -16.88 3.73 1.83
C ILE A 179 -18.09 4.66 1.62
N ALA A 180 -18.02 5.91 2.07
CA ALA A 180 -19.06 6.91 1.89
C ALA A 180 -19.39 7.19 0.40
N LYS A 181 -18.41 7.19 -0.48
CA LYS A 181 -18.64 7.35 -1.92
C LYS A 181 -19.46 6.19 -2.50
N GLN A 182 -19.32 4.99 -1.95
CA GLN A 182 -20.10 3.81 -2.36
C GLN A 182 -21.56 3.90 -1.88
N PHE A 183 -21.84 4.58 -0.75
CA PHE A 183 -23.20 4.83 -0.29
C PHE A 183 -24.01 5.70 -1.26
N GLY A 184 -23.37 6.66 -1.93
CA GLY A 184 -24.03 7.53 -2.92
C GLY A 184 -24.25 6.87 -4.28
N ALA A 185 -23.68 5.69 -4.55
CA ALA A 185 -23.70 5.06 -5.87
C ALA A 185 -24.85 4.04 -6.09
N GLY A 186 -25.72 3.83 -5.12
CA GLY A 186 -26.90 2.94 -5.20
C GLY A 186 -26.58 1.44 -5.37
N GLY A 187 -27.41 0.57 -4.85
CA GLY A 187 -27.32 -0.88 -5.05
C GLY A 187 -26.51 -1.66 -4.01
N TRP A 188 -25.33 -1.24 -3.61
CA TRP A 188 -24.53 -1.93 -2.58
C TRP A 188 -25.22 -1.94 -1.21
N MET A 189 -25.76 -0.78 -0.78
CA MET A 189 -26.52 -0.67 0.46
C MET A 189 -27.78 -1.55 0.44
N SER A 190 -28.47 -1.61 -0.69
CA SER A 190 -29.67 -2.44 -0.84
C SER A 190 -29.34 -3.92 -0.69
N GLY A 191 -28.25 -4.39 -1.29
CA GLY A 191 -27.78 -5.77 -1.13
C GLY A 191 -27.39 -6.07 0.32
N ALA A 192 -26.61 -5.20 0.93
CA ALA A 192 -26.19 -5.31 2.33
C ALA A 192 -27.40 -5.34 3.27
N LEU A 193 -28.34 -4.41 3.10
CA LEU A 193 -29.57 -4.38 3.89
C LEU A 193 -30.38 -5.67 3.76
N ASN A 194 -30.61 -6.17 2.55
CA ASN A 194 -31.43 -7.39 2.34
C ASN A 194 -30.84 -8.61 3.06
N LYS A 195 -29.53 -8.81 2.98
CA LYS A 195 -28.85 -9.92 3.65
C LYS A 195 -28.78 -9.74 5.16
N LEU A 196 -28.28 -8.57 5.62
CA LEU A 196 -28.17 -8.28 7.05
C LEU A 196 -29.52 -8.26 7.78
N LEU A 197 -30.58 -7.98 7.08
CA LEU A 197 -31.95 -8.01 7.61
C LEU A 197 -32.62 -9.40 7.48
N GLY A 198 -31.91 -10.41 7.00
CA GLY A 198 -32.41 -11.78 6.87
C GLY A 198 -33.46 -11.98 5.78
N ILE A 199 -33.64 -11.03 4.84
CA ILE A 199 -34.62 -11.11 3.77
C ILE A 199 -34.26 -12.22 2.77
N ASP A 200 -32.96 -12.43 2.54
CA ASP A 200 -32.47 -13.48 1.63
C ASP A 200 -32.81 -14.89 2.15
N LEU A 201 -32.79 -15.08 3.49
CA LEU A 201 -33.22 -16.33 4.12
C LEU A 201 -34.72 -16.62 3.83
N LEU A 202 -35.59 -15.59 3.89
CA LEU A 202 -36.98 -15.73 3.54
C LEU A 202 -37.17 -16.10 2.07
N LYS A 203 -36.38 -15.52 1.17
CA LYS A 203 -36.40 -15.85 -0.26
C LYS A 203 -35.92 -17.28 -0.55
N ALA A 204 -34.86 -17.72 0.16
CA ALA A 204 -34.40 -19.11 0.06
C ALA A 204 -35.48 -20.10 0.54
N LEU A 205 -36.09 -19.84 1.70
CA LEU A 205 -37.22 -20.63 2.20
C LEU A 205 -38.40 -20.66 1.21
N GLN A 206 -38.72 -19.51 0.61
CA GLN A 206 -39.78 -19.45 -0.43
C GLN A 206 -39.44 -20.33 -1.62
N ALA A 207 -38.17 -20.32 -2.09
CA ALA A 207 -37.73 -21.16 -3.21
C ALA A 207 -37.94 -22.67 -2.89
N GLU A 208 -37.51 -23.09 -1.68
CA GLU A 208 -37.69 -24.49 -1.20
C GLU A 208 -39.18 -24.89 -1.11
N VAL A 209 -40.01 -24.04 -0.51
CA VAL A 209 -41.46 -24.28 -0.42
C VAL A 209 -42.10 -24.35 -1.81
N ARG A 210 -41.65 -23.53 -2.74
CA ARG A 210 -42.10 -23.54 -4.13
C ARG A 210 -41.69 -24.85 -4.82
N GLU A 211 -40.46 -25.28 -4.68
CA GLU A 211 -39.96 -26.55 -5.21
C GLU A 211 -40.75 -27.75 -4.63
N TYR A 212 -40.99 -27.73 -3.33
CA TYR A 212 -41.84 -28.75 -2.68
C TYR A 212 -43.27 -28.77 -3.26
N GLY A 213 -43.90 -27.60 -3.44
CA GLY A 213 -45.19 -27.46 -4.07
C GLY A 213 -45.21 -28.05 -5.49
N GLN A 214 -44.22 -27.77 -6.29
CA GLN A 214 -44.04 -28.27 -7.65
C GLN A 214 -43.87 -29.79 -7.69
N LYS A 215 -43.08 -30.38 -6.79
CA LYS A 215 -42.94 -31.84 -6.67
C LYS A 215 -44.29 -32.51 -6.39
N LEU A 216 -45.13 -31.95 -5.52
CA LEU A 216 -46.47 -32.45 -5.24
C LEU A 216 -47.41 -32.42 -6.46
N TYR A 217 -47.32 -31.41 -7.31
CA TYR A 217 -48.06 -31.34 -8.59
C TYR A 217 -47.52 -32.36 -9.60
N SER A 218 -46.19 -32.55 -9.64
CA SER A 218 -45.57 -33.40 -10.65
C SER A 218 -45.83 -34.88 -10.49
N GLU A 219 -46.15 -35.37 -9.29
CA GLU A 219 -46.34 -36.80 -9.01
C GLU A 219 -47.68 -37.40 -9.53
N LYS A 220 -48.67 -36.56 -9.86
CA LYS A 220 -50.03 -37.03 -10.20
C LYS A 220 -50.62 -36.61 -11.55
N ALA A 221 -49.87 -35.82 -12.35
CA ALA A 221 -50.36 -35.33 -13.65
C ALA A 221 -50.16 -36.35 -14.76
N GLY A 222 -51.11 -36.41 -15.70
CA GLY A 222 -51.00 -37.22 -16.92
C GLY A 222 -49.78 -36.82 -17.76
N GLY A 223 -49.07 -37.78 -18.34
CA GLY A 223 -47.74 -37.64 -18.93
C GLY A 223 -47.52 -36.43 -19.85
N ARG A 224 -48.53 -36.09 -20.66
CA ARG A 224 -48.40 -35.03 -21.68
C ARG A 224 -48.48 -33.59 -21.10
N GLN A 225 -49.33 -33.36 -20.11
CA GLN A 225 -49.47 -32.07 -19.43
C GLN A 225 -48.28 -31.82 -18.50
N LYS A 226 -47.73 -32.88 -17.94
CA LYS A 226 -46.52 -32.87 -17.11
C LYS A 226 -45.27 -32.48 -17.91
N GLU A 227 -45.12 -33.04 -19.15
CA GLU A 227 -44.05 -32.67 -20.06
C GLU A 227 -44.12 -31.19 -20.45
N GLN A 228 -45.33 -30.69 -20.78
CA GLN A 228 -45.52 -29.29 -21.16
C GLN A 228 -45.20 -28.33 -20.01
N LEU A 229 -45.59 -28.63 -18.78
CA LEU A 229 -45.31 -27.83 -17.61
C LEU A 229 -43.79 -27.85 -17.30
N SER A 230 -43.17 -29.03 -17.33
CA SER A 230 -41.73 -29.17 -17.08
C SER A 230 -40.89 -28.44 -18.15
N GLU A 231 -41.34 -28.44 -19.41
CA GLU A 231 -40.68 -27.72 -20.47
C GLU A 231 -40.84 -26.21 -20.32
N ALA A 232 -42.02 -25.73 -19.96
CA ALA A 232 -42.26 -24.30 -19.68
C ALA A 232 -41.46 -23.82 -18.49
N GLU A 233 -41.35 -24.63 -17.44
CA GLU A 233 -40.54 -24.36 -16.25
C GLU A 233 -39.04 -24.24 -16.59
N ARG A 234 -38.50 -25.21 -17.34
CA ARG A 234 -37.09 -25.14 -17.78
C ARG A 234 -36.81 -23.91 -18.61
N ARG A 235 -37.73 -23.50 -19.48
CA ARG A 235 -37.58 -22.26 -20.27
C ARG A 235 -37.62 -21.03 -19.39
N PHE A 236 -38.53 -20.99 -18.43
CA PHE A 236 -38.62 -19.89 -17.47
C PHE A 236 -37.35 -19.79 -16.58
N GLN A 237 -36.87 -20.92 -16.04
CA GLN A 237 -35.67 -20.98 -15.26
C GLN A 237 -34.42 -20.52 -16.06
N ALA A 238 -34.28 -21.04 -17.30
CA ALA A 238 -33.17 -20.64 -18.17
C ALA A 238 -33.20 -19.16 -18.50
N ALA A 239 -34.38 -18.58 -18.78
CA ALA A 239 -34.51 -17.14 -19.02
C ALA A 239 -34.24 -16.31 -17.75
N SER A 240 -34.63 -16.81 -16.58
CA SER A 240 -34.38 -16.16 -15.29
C SER A 240 -32.89 -16.16 -14.95
N GLU A 241 -32.18 -17.26 -15.20
CA GLU A 241 -30.72 -17.34 -15.06
C GLU A 241 -29.99 -16.42 -16.04
N GLU A 242 -30.50 -16.28 -17.26
CA GLU A 242 -29.95 -15.37 -18.26
C GLU A 242 -30.13 -13.92 -17.83
N LEU A 243 -31.29 -13.55 -17.30
CA LEU A 243 -31.57 -12.24 -16.73
C LEU A 243 -30.64 -11.96 -15.54
N ALA A 244 -30.44 -12.94 -14.65
CA ALA A 244 -29.54 -12.81 -13.52
C ALA A 244 -28.09 -12.56 -13.97
N ARG A 245 -27.59 -13.30 -14.98
CA ARG A 245 -26.25 -13.08 -15.56
C ARG A 245 -26.12 -11.69 -16.19
N HIS A 246 -27.13 -11.21 -16.91
CA HIS A 246 -27.12 -9.87 -17.47
C HIS A 246 -27.13 -8.80 -16.37
N THR A 247 -27.87 -9.03 -15.29
CA THR A 247 -27.92 -8.11 -14.14
C THR A 247 -26.55 -8.06 -13.42
N GLU A 248 -25.90 -9.20 -13.24
CA GLU A 248 -24.55 -9.28 -12.69
C GLU A 248 -23.54 -8.56 -13.58
N THR A 249 -23.63 -8.79 -14.90
CA THR A 249 -22.79 -8.11 -15.89
C THR A 249 -23.00 -6.58 -15.85
N LEU A 250 -24.25 -6.13 -15.67
CA LEU A 250 -24.55 -4.70 -15.49
C LEU A 250 -23.84 -4.12 -14.27
N GLN A 251 -23.90 -4.81 -13.14
CA GLN A 251 -23.24 -4.37 -11.91
C GLN A 251 -21.72 -4.29 -12.09
N GLN A 252 -21.11 -5.27 -12.78
CA GLN A 252 -19.67 -5.24 -13.07
C GLN A 252 -19.29 -4.03 -13.93
N TRP A 253 -20.06 -3.76 -15.00
CA TRP A 253 -19.81 -2.61 -15.87
C TRP A 253 -20.08 -1.26 -15.17
N GLN A 254 -21.08 -1.21 -14.28
CA GLN A 254 -21.34 -0.01 -13.46
C GLN A 254 -20.17 0.29 -12.52
N ARG A 255 -19.62 -0.73 -11.86
CA ARG A 255 -18.41 -0.60 -11.02
C ARG A 255 -17.22 -0.10 -11.84
N GLN A 256 -16.98 -0.74 -12.98
CA GLN A 256 -15.87 -0.34 -13.85
C GLN A 256 -16.03 1.10 -14.35
N LYS A 257 -17.25 1.51 -14.71
CA LYS A 257 -17.53 2.90 -15.08
C LYS A 257 -17.20 3.86 -13.94
N GLN A 258 -17.66 3.59 -12.73
CA GLN A 258 -17.38 4.45 -11.56
C GLN A 258 -15.89 4.56 -11.24
N GLU A 259 -15.18 3.44 -11.32
CA GLU A 259 -13.72 3.45 -11.13
C GLU A 259 -13.04 4.29 -12.21
N THR A 260 -13.49 4.16 -13.44
CA THR A 260 -12.95 4.92 -14.58
C THR A 260 -13.29 6.41 -14.48
N GLU A 261 -14.51 6.77 -14.04
CA GLU A 261 -14.91 8.16 -13.77
C GLU A 261 -14.09 8.78 -12.64
N ALA A 262 -13.92 8.06 -11.52
CA ALA A 262 -13.08 8.53 -10.42
C ALA A 262 -11.63 8.72 -10.84
N ARG A 263 -11.11 7.84 -11.70
CA ARG A 263 -9.78 7.97 -12.27
C ARG A 263 -9.66 9.16 -13.22
N GLN A 264 -10.70 9.41 -14.01
CA GLN A 264 -10.79 10.58 -14.88
C GLN A 264 -10.75 11.88 -14.07
N ASP A 265 -11.53 11.96 -12.99
CA ASP A 265 -11.59 13.14 -12.12
C ASP A 265 -10.25 13.39 -11.43
N ASP A 266 -9.59 12.35 -10.93
CA ASP A 266 -8.25 12.46 -10.34
C ASP A 266 -7.22 12.97 -11.36
N LEU A 267 -7.23 12.40 -12.57
CA LEU A 267 -6.35 12.84 -13.65
C LEU A 267 -6.63 14.30 -14.08
N GLN A 268 -7.88 14.70 -14.11
CA GLN A 268 -8.24 16.11 -14.40
C GLN A 268 -7.80 17.05 -13.28
N MET A 269 -7.94 16.66 -12.02
CA MET A 269 -7.44 17.44 -10.88
C MET A 269 -5.93 17.61 -10.94
N ARG A 270 -5.20 16.53 -11.20
CA ARG A 270 -3.74 16.57 -11.37
C ARG A 270 -3.32 17.42 -12.55
N LEU A 271 -4.03 17.33 -13.67
CA LEU A 271 -3.76 18.13 -14.86
C LEU A 271 -3.97 19.63 -14.61
N ARG A 272 -5.00 20.02 -13.83
CA ARG A 272 -5.22 21.41 -13.41
C ARG A 272 -4.14 21.94 -12.48
N GLY A 273 -3.50 21.05 -11.70
CA GLY A 273 -2.37 21.39 -10.83
C GLY A 273 -1.01 21.43 -11.52
N ALA A 274 -0.89 20.85 -12.71
CA ALA A 274 0.33 20.84 -13.51
C ALA A 274 0.43 22.13 -14.33
N GLY A 275 1.20 23.10 -13.82
CA GLY A 275 1.41 24.41 -14.44
C GLY A 275 2.15 24.35 -15.80
N SER A 276 2.16 25.46 -16.52
CA SER A 276 2.59 25.56 -17.92
C SER A 276 4.06 25.16 -18.17
N THR A 277 4.29 24.45 -19.26
CA THR A 277 5.56 23.92 -19.78
C THR A 277 6.66 24.99 -20.04
N GLN A 278 6.31 26.25 -20.20
CA GLN A 278 7.26 27.34 -20.53
C GLN A 278 8.13 27.73 -19.34
N HIS A 279 7.54 27.81 -18.16
CA HIS A 279 8.25 28.24 -16.94
C HIS A 279 9.29 27.21 -16.43
N SER A 280 9.12 25.95 -16.76
CA SER A 280 10.08 24.91 -16.39
C SER A 280 11.30 24.84 -17.28
N LYS A 281 11.17 25.16 -18.56
CA LYS A 281 12.34 25.29 -19.45
C LYS A 281 13.26 26.44 -19.00
N GLU A 282 12.67 27.53 -18.53
CA GLU A 282 13.41 28.65 -17.96
C GLU A 282 14.10 28.26 -16.64
N LEU A 283 13.44 27.49 -15.77
CA LEU A 283 14.03 26.99 -14.54
C LEU A 283 15.19 26.00 -14.77
N ILE A 284 15.07 25.10 -15.76
CA ILE A 284 16.15 24.18 -16.13
C ILE A 284 17.38 24.97 -16.59
N ALA A 285 17.19 25.95 -17.47
CA ALA A 285 18.29 26.79 -17.95
C ALA A 285 18.96 27.55 -16.79
N GLN A 286 18.20 28.06 -15.82
CA GLN A 286 18.75 28.72 -14.63
C GLN A 286 19.51 27.75 -13.73
N ILE A 287 19.04 26.52 -13.56
CA ILE A 287 19.73 25.48 -12.79
C ILE A 287 21.05 25.11 -13.44
N GLU A 288 21.07 24.84 -14.76
CA GLU A 288 22.29 24.52 -15.52
C GLU A 288 23.32 25.64 -15.43
N GLN A 289 22.88 26.88 -15.56
CA GLN A 289 23.77 28.03 -15.40
C GLN A 289 24.36 28.12 -13.99
N CYS A 290 23.52 27.98 -12.96
CA CYS A 290 23.93 28.05 -11.56
C CYS A 290 24.86 26.87 -11.17
N GLU A 291 24.65 25.67 -11.72
CA GLU A 291 25.54 24.52 -11.57
C GLU A 291 26.92 24.75 -12.20
N ALA A 292 26.94 25.32 -13.39
CA ALA A 292 28.20 25.66 -14.06
C ALA A 292 28.99 26.71 -13.27
N GLU A 293 28.33 27.75 -12.77
CA GLU A 293 28.93 28.78 -11.92
C GLU A 293 29.44 28.20 -10.60
N THR A 294 28.68 27.32 -9.95
CA THR A 294 29.07 26.63 -8.71
C THR A 294 30.26 25.69 -8.95
N ALA A 295 30.28 24.98 -10.07
CA ALA A 295 31.40 24.10 -10.45
C ALA A 295 32.68 24.93 -10.67
N GLN A 296 32.59 26.07 -11.32
CA GLN A 296 33.73 26.99 -11.51
C GLN A 296 34.23 27.55 -10.18
N LEU A 297 33.33 27.96 -9.28
CA LEU A 297 33.68 28.44 -7.95
C LEU A 297 34.36 27.34 -7.12
N ASN A 298 33.90 26.11 -7.20
CA ASN A 298 34.52 24.97 -6.52
C ASN A 298 35.92 24.70 -7.03
N GLN A 299 36.16 24.78 -8.34
CA GLN A 299 37.51 24.67 -8.90
C GLN A 299 38.42 25.80 -8.39
N ASN A 300 37.91 27.03 -8.35
CA ASN A 300 38.64 28.17 -7.85
C ASN A 300 38.97 28.03 -6.36
N ILE A 301 38.04 27.57 -5.53
CA ILE A 301 38.23 27.30 -4.10
C ILE A 301 39.22 26.14 -3.89
N GLN A 302 39.09 25.04 -4.64
CA GLN A 302 40.07 23.94 -4.56
C GLN A 302 41.49 24.40 -4.90
N ALA A 303 41.60 25.21 -5.95
CA ALA A 303 42.85 25.79 -6.35
C ALA A 303 43.45 26.69 -5.26
N ALA A 304 42.59 27.49 -4.62
CA ALA A 304 43.02 28.36 -3.53
C ALA A 304 43.35 27.58 -2.25
N LEU A 305 42.61 26.52 -1.92
CA LEU A 305 42.89 25.66 -0.76
C LEU A 305 44.18 24.87 -0.89
N LEU A 306 44.51 24.39 -2.09
CA LEU A 306 45.74 23.69 -2.37
C LEU A 306 46.96 24.62 -2.17
N ALA A 307 46.77 25.90 -2.41
CA ALA A 307 47.81 26.93 -2.22
C ALA A 307 47.93 27.42 -0.76
N LEU A 308 46.92 27.22 0.07
CA LEU A 308 46.82 27.78 1.42
C LEU A 308 48.01 27.43 2.36
N PRO A 309 48.46 26.16 2.42
CA PRO A 309 49.57 25.79 3.27
C PRO A 309 50.86 26.53 2.90
N LEU A 310 51.08 26.78 1.62
CA LEU A 310 52.24 27.50 1.12
C LEU A 310 52.08 29.01 1.27
N ALA A 311 50.88 29.57 1.24
CA ALA A 311 50.59 30.97 1.45
C ALA A 311 50.83 31.44 2.90
N LEU A 312 50.93 30.49 3.85
CA LEU A 312 51.26 30.77 5.24
C LEU A 312 52.80 30.93 5.47
N LEU A 313 53.64 30.58 4.48
CA LEU A 313 55.07 30.72 4.55
C LEU A 313 55.52 32.17 4.25
N PRO A 314 56.58 32.66 4.86
CA PRO A 314 57.18 33.92 4.45
C PRO A 314 57.60 33.91 2.98
N GLU A 315 57.55 35.06 2.32
CA GLU A 315 57.86 35.18 0.88
C GLU A 315 59.28 34.69 0.55
N SER A 316 60.23 34.89 1.50
CA SER A 316 61.59 34.34 1.41
C SER A 316 61.62 32.83 1.33
N ASP A 317 60.76 32.15 2.12
CA ASP A 317 60.70 30.69 2.18
C ASP A 317 60.00 30.08 0.97
N ILE A 318 58.97 30.75 0.45
CA ILE A 318 58.34 30.39 -0.82
C ILE A 318 59.34 30.48 -1.98
N THR A 319 60.15 31.54 -1.99
CA THR A 319 61.18 31.72 -3.02
C THR A 319 62.27 30.66 -2.89
N ALA A 320 62.70 30.34 -1.64
CA ALA A 320 63.66 29.27 -1.37
C ALA A 320 63.11 27.89 -1.78
N LEU A 321 61.85 27.60 -1.40
CA LEU A 321 61.17 26.36 -1.81
C LEU A 321 61.07 26.24 -3.34
N LYS A 322 60.71 27.31 -4.03
CA LYS A 322 60.63 27.34 -5.50
C LYS A 322 61.98 27.04 -6.11
N THR A 323 63.04 27.65 -5.60
CA THR A 323 64.39 27.40 -6.09
C THR A 323 64.83 25.97 -5.86
N GLN A 324 64.53 25.42 -4.69
CA GLN A 324 64.86 24.05 -4.33
C GLN A 324 64.08 23.05 -5.22
N LEU A 325 62.78 23.24 -5.42
CA LEU A 325 61.97 22.38 -6.28
C LEU A 325 62.43 22.42 -7.74
N HIS A 326 62.85 23.60 -8.25
CA HIS A 326 63.45 23.71 -9.57
C HIS A 326 64.76 22.94 -9.70
N GLY A 327 65.61 23.03 -8.67
CA GLY A 327 66.86 22.27 -8.61
C GLY A 327 66.62 20.76 -8.57
N ASP A 328 65.64 20.32 -7.74
CA ASP A 328 65.29 18.91 -7.60
C ASP A 328 64.66 18.37 -8.91
N TYR A 329 63.81 19.16 -9.54
CA TYR A 329 63.19 18.77 -10.83
C TYR A 329 64.24 18.63 -11.95
N ARG A 330 65.21 19.54 -12.00
CA ARG A 330 66.35 19.43 -12.93
C ARG A 330 67.19 18.20 -12.64
N ARG A 331 67.35 17.84 -11.38
CA ARG A 331 68.05 16.60 -10.98
C ARG A 331 67.28 15.36 -11.45
N LEU A 332 65.98 15.34 -11.25
CA LEU A 332 65.10 14.25 -11.72
C LEU A 332 65.22 14.04 -13.23
N LEU A 333 65.13 15.14 -13.99
CA LEU A 333 65.27 15.07 -15.45
C LEU A 333 66.67 14.58 -15.89
N HIS A 334 67.72 15.00 -15.15
CA HIS A 334 69.07 14.54 -15.40
C HIS A 334 69.22 13.04 -15.10
N GLU A 335 68.67 12.53 -14.02
CA GLU A 335 68.69 11.10 -13.69
C GLU A 335 67.91 10.27 -14.67
N GLN A 336 66.70 10.70 -15.09
CA GLN A 336 65.95 10.06 -16.16
C GLN A 336 66.72 10.09 -17.48
N GLY A 337 67.42 11.18 -17.78
CA GLY A 337 68.28 11.33 -18.92
C GLY A 337 69.47 10.34 -18.93
N LYS A 338 70.04 10.03 -17.76
CA LYS A 338 71.15 9.07 -17.61
C LYS A 338 70.74 7.66 -18.07
N GLU A 339 69.57 7.20 -17.64
CA GLU A 339 69.04 5.88 -18.08
C GLU A 339 68.84 5.81 -19.59
N GLN A 340 68.28 6.84 -20.20
CA GLN A 340 68.12 6.95 -21.64
C GLN A 340 69.45 7.05 -22.36
N ASN A 341 70.43 7.81 -21.80
CA ASN A 341 71.76 7.95 -22.38
C ASN A 341 72.60 6.66 -22.28
N ALA A 342 72.44 5.86 -21.24
CA ALA A 342 73.06 4.56 -21.11
C ALA A 342 72.53 3.61 -22.21
N HIS A 343 71.23 3.61 -22.51
CA HIS A 343 70.65 2.83 -23.59
C HIS A 343 71.14 3.31 -24.96
N ARG A 344 71.22 4.62 -25.18
CA ARG A 344 71.75 5.22 -26.43
C ARG A 344 73.23 4.90 -26.64
N LEU A 345 74.01 4.80 -25.57
CA LEU A 345 75.39 4.41 -25.64
C LEU A 345 75.59 2.99 -26.16
N GLU A 346 74.77 2.06 -25.71
CA GLU A 346 74.79 0.67 -26.19
C GLU A 346 74.32 0.59 -27.66
N GLU A 347 73.29 1.33 -28.05
CA GLU A 347 72.88 1.48 -29.43
C GLU A 347 73.98 2.09 -30.30
N PHE A 348 74.64 3.14 -29.81
CA PHE A 348 75.75 3.77 -30.47
C PHE A 348 76.93 2.78 -30.65
N TRP A 349 77.25 2.01 -29.61
CA TRP A 349 78.30 1.02 -29.65
C TRP A 349 77.99 -0.07 -30.69
N GLN A 350 76.76 -0.53 -30.75
CA GLN A 350 76.29 -1.48 -31.77
C GLN A 350 76.47 -0.89 -33.18
N ALA A 351 75.97 0.32 -33.38
CA ALA A 351 76.05 0.99 -34.68
C ALA A 351 77.49 1.28 -35.07
N PHE A 352 78.34 1.72 -34.13
CA PHE A 352 79.74 2.02 -34.33
C PHE A 352 80.53 0.75 -34.70
N SER A 353 80.34 -0.32 -33.97
CA SER A 353 81.09 -1.61 -34.20
C SER A 353 80.67 -2.33 -35.47
N THR A 354 79.51 -2.02 -36.05
CA THR A 354 78.96 -2.61 -37.25
C THR A 354 79.09 -1.68 -38.48
N ASN A 355 79.53 -0.46 -38.31
CA ASN A 355 79.65 0.51 -39.39
C ASN A 355 80.78 0.10 -40.34
N PRO A 356 80.52 0.02 -41.67
CA PRO A 356 81.54 -0.41 -42.68
C PRO A 356 82.82 0.43 -42.63
N ASN A 357 82.70 1.77 -42.39
CA ASN A 357 83.87 2.66 -42.29
C ASN A 357 84.70 2.41 -41.02
N THR A 358 84.06 2.00 -39.96
CA THR A 358 84.77 1.63 -38.71
C THR A 358 85.48 0.29 -38.89
N LEU A 359 84.89 -0.63 -39.62
CA LEU A 359 85.49 -1.93 -39.90
C LEU A 359 86.67 -1.82 -40.89
N GLU A 360 86.71 -0.79 -41.73
CA GLU A 360 87.88 -0.49 -42.61
C GLU A 360 89.03 0.14 -41.81
N LEU A 361 88.72 0.96 -40.84
CA LEU A 361 89.72 1.71 -40.05
C LEU A 361 90.30 0.93 -38.88
N LEU A 362 89.47 0.09 -38.26
CA LEU A 362 89.80 -0.64 -37.03
C LEU A 362 89.80 -2.16 -37.31
N THR A 363 90.84 -2.82 -36.93
CA THR A 363 90.91 -4.30 -37.10
C THR A 363 89.90 -4.96 -36.12
N PRO A 364 89.33 -6.15 -36.50
CA PRO A 364 88.39 -6.86 -35.64
C PRO A 364 88.89 -7.17 -34.21
N LYS A 365 90.22 -7.18 -34.08
CA LYS A 365 90.88 -7.41 -32.78
C LYS A 365 90.80 -6.20 -31.90
N ILE A 366 90.83 -4.98 -32.45
CA ILE A 366 90.73 -3.71 -31.72
C ILE A 366 89.27 -3.43 -31.35
N LEU A 367 88.31 -3.78 -32.21
CA LEU A 367 86.93 -3.66 -31.94
C LEU A 367 86.40 -4.64 -30.86
N LYS A 368 87.12 -5.73 -30.58
CA LYS A 368 86.85 -6.70 -29.52
C LYS A 368 87.64 -6.36 -28.24
N ASP A 369 88.46 -5.34 -28.29
CA ASP A 369 89.23 -4.89 -27.10
C ASP A 369 88.33 -4.14 -26.15
N GLU A 370 88.20 -4.67 -24.92
CA GLU A 370 87.43 -4.02 -23.85
C GLU A 370 87.92 -2.62 -23.51
N LEU A 371 89.21 -2.32 -23.77
CA LEU A 371 89.78 -1.00 -23.53
C LEU A 371 89.15 0.10 -24.40
N LEU A 372 88.84 -0.20 -25.67
CA LEU A 372 88.21 0.77 -26.58
C LEU A 372 86.77 1.04 -26.15
N LYS A 373 86.01 -0.02 -25.83
CA LYS A 373 84.64 0.13 -25.31
C LYS A 373 84.62 0.91 -23.99
N ARG A 374 85.60 0.62 -23.12
CA ARG A 374 85.74 1.29 -21.83
C ARG A 374 86.11 2.78 -22.01
N ALA A 375 87.05 3.10 -22.88
CA ALA A 375 87.44 4.49 -23.16
C ALA A 375 86.31 5.31 -23.75
N LEU A 376 85.47 4.66 -24.59
CA LEU A 376 84.35 5.29 -25.17
C LEU A 376 83.20 5.50 -24.14
N ASN A 377 82.99 4.51 -23.27
CA ASN A 377 82.08 4.65 -22.13
C ASN A 377 82.48 5.77 -21.18
N GLU A 378 83.77 5.82 -20.84
CA GLU A 378 84.33 6.90 -19.94
C GLU A 378 84.15 8.27 -20.60
N SER A 379 84.41 8.37 -21.92
CA SER A 379 84.24 9.64 -22.63
C SER A 379 82.79 10.07 -22.74
N TRP A 380 81.91 9.12 -22.95
CA TRP A 380 80.45 9.35 -22.99
C TRP A 380 79.89 9.80 -21.64
N ASN A 381 80.37 9.15 -20.57
CA ASN A 381 79.96 9.49 -19.22
C ASN A 381 80.45 10.89 -18.82
N VAL A 382 81.66 11.29 -19.22
CA VAL A 382 82.15 12.65 -18.98
C VAL A 382 81.30 13.73 -19.64
N LEU A 383 80.67 13.41 -20.80
CA LEU A 383 79.82 14.36 -21.51
C LEU A 383 78.40 14.44 -20.93
N PHE A 384 77.86 13.31 -20.46
CA PHE A 384 76.46 13.21 -20.09
C PHE A 384 76.20 13.01 -18.58
N ASP A 385 77.20 12.63 -17.80
CA ASP A 385 77.06 12.43 -16.33
C ASP A 385 77.26 13.71 -15.51
N LYS A 386 77.65 14.78 -16.17
CA LYS A 386 77.90 16.06 -15.43
C LYS A 386 76.60 16.67 -15.00
N LEU A 387 76.39 16.78 -13.70
CA LEU A 387 75.18 17.40 -13.13
C LEU A 387 75.06 18.84 -13.62
N PRO A 388 73.87 19.30 -14.04
CA PRO A 388 73.63 20.68 -14.37
C PRO A 388 73.94 21.58 -13.20
N PRO A 389 74.52 22.78 -13.40
CA PRO A 389 75.01 23.66 -12.30
C PRO A 389 73.86 24.17 -11.40
N ASP A 390 72.63 24.10 -11.89
CA ASP A 390 71.44 24.54 -11.20
C ASP A 390 70.53 23.35 -10.72
N ALA A 391 71.06 22.13 -10.75
CA ALA A 391 70.40 20.95 -10.18
C ALA A 391 70.82 20.77 -8.70
N SER A 392 69.88 20.39 -7.85
CA SER A 392 70.12 20.14 -6.44
C SER A 392 70.98 18.90 -6.21
N ASP A 393 71.99 19.06 -5.27
CA ASP A 393 72.80 17.93 -4.81
C ASP A 393 73.02 18.01 -3.29
N PRO A 394 72.36 17.12 -2.50
CA PRO A 394 71.44 16.07 -2.87
C PRO A 394 69.99 16.55 -3.22
N MET A 395 69.25 15.75 -3.93
CA MET A 395 67.81 15.96 -4.17
C MET A 395 67.06 15.81 -2.85
N GLN A 396 66.28 16.82 -2.45
CA GLN A 396 65.53 16.80 -1.18
C GLN A 396 64.15 16.19 -1.33
N HIS A 397 63.50 16.35 -2.50
CA HIS A 397 62.14 15.88 -2.76
C HIS A 397 62.13 14.71 -3.75
N ASN A 398 62.92 13.68 -3.43
CA ASN A 398 63.07 12.47 -4.27
C ASN A 398 61.81 11.58 -4.32
N TYR A 399 60.78 11.88 -3.53
CA TYR A 399 59.50 11.22 -3.49
C TYR A 399 58.46 11.84 -4.46
N LEU A 400 58.80 12.95 -5.13
CA LEU A 400 57.95 13.58 -6.13
C LEU A 400 58.25 13.06 -7.51
N ASP A 401 57.21 12.74 -8.27
CA ASP A 401 57.29 12.44 -9.68
C ASP A 401 57.13 13.71 -10.55
N ASP A 402 57.26 13.58 -11.85
CA ASP A 402 57.15 14.68 -12.81
C ASP A 402 55.80 15.42 -12.67
N SER A 403 54.68 14.68 -12.53
CA SER A 403 53.33 15.24 -12.38
C SER A 403 53.20 16.04 -11.08
N CYS A 404 53.78 15.56 -10.01
CA CYS A 404 53.77 16.20 -8.71
C CYS A 404 54.63 17.50 -8.70
N PHE A 405 55.76 17.54 -9.40
CA PHE A 405 56.57 18.77 -9.56
C PHE A 405 55.79 19.81 -10.37
N GLN A 406 55.09 19.44 -11.46
CA GLN A 406 54.26 20.35 -12.26
C GLN A 406 53.13 20.92 -11.41
N ALA A 407 52.43 20.09 -10.65
CA ALA A 407 51.37 20.52 -9.74
C ALA A 407 51.91 21.47 -8.65
N ALA A 408 53.10 21.22 -8.12
CA ALA A 408 53.74 22.10 -7.13
C ALA A 408 54.09 23.48 -7.74
N PHE A 409 54.62 23.55 -8.96
CA PHE A 409 54.89 24.78 -9.67
C PHE A 409 53.63 25.59 -9.94
N GLU A 410 52.55 24.91 -10.38
CA GLU A 410 51.26 25.57 -10.59
C GLU A 410 50.69 26.13 -9.30
N ASN A 411 50.77 25.40 -8.19
CA ASN A 411 50.31 25.87 -6.89
C ASN A 411 51.11 27.08 -6.39
N ILE A 412 52.45 27.07 -6.54
CA ILE A 412 53.30 28.21 -6.19
C ILE A 412 52.98 29.43 -7.06
N ALA A 413 52.70 29.25 -8.35
CA ALA A 413 52.31 30.33 -9.25
C ALA A 413 50.98 30.96 -8.86
N ARG A 414 50.04 30.16 -8.37
CA ARG A 414 48.71 30.63 -7.90
C ARG A 414 48.82 31.48 -6.61
N ILE A 415 49.75 31.18 -5.71
CA ILE A 415 49.93 31.96 -4.48
C ILE A 415 50.43 33.36 -4.76
N THR A 416 51.21 33.53 -5.82
CA THR A 416 51.75 34.84 -6.23
C THR A 416 50.78 35.69 -7.05
N SER A 417 49.55 35.23 -7.27
CA SER A 417 48.51 35.93 -7.98
C SER A 417 47.64 36.76 -7.02
N PRO A 418 47.32 38.04 -7.32
CA PRO A 418 46.63 38.94 -6.38
C PRO A 418 45.13 38.68 -6.16
N ASP A 419 44.52 37.69 -6.81
CA ASP A 419 43.05 37.50 -6.83
C ASP A 419 42.48 36.42 -5.88
N ASN A 420 43.21 35.97 -4.89
CA ASN A 420 42.78 34.87 -4.00
C ASN A 420 42.26 35.35 -2.64
N ASP A 421 41.08 35.95 -2.59
CA ASP A 421 40.31 36.06 -1.33
C ASP A 421 39.38 34.85 -1.16
N LEU A 422 39.88 33.82 -0.47
CA LEU A 422 39.12 32.61 -0.10
C LEU A 422 37.80 32.91 0.63
N GLY A 423 37.78 34.01 1.39
CA GLY A 423 36.59 34.42 2.14
C GLY A 423 35.47 34.91 1.22
N SER A 424 35.83 35.64 0.16
CA SER A 424 34.87 36.13 -0.84
C SER A 424 34.37 34.99 -1.71
N LEU A 425 35.25 34.10 -2.15
CA LEU A 425 34.88 32.91 -2.95
C LEU A 425 33.93 31.96 -2.19
N ASN A 426 34.19 31.75 -0.90
CA ASN A 426 33.33 30.88 -0.08
C ASN A 426 31.97 31.52 0.21
N LYS A 427 31.88 32.83 0.39
CA LYS A 427 30.62 33.55 0.52
C LYS A 427 29.80 33.47 -0.78
N GLU A 428 30.46 33.67 -1.92
CA GLU A 428 29.78 33.59 -3.21
C GLU A 428 29.35 32.16 -3.51
N LYS A 429 30.16 31.16 -3.23
CA LYS A 429 29.79 29.74 -3.31
C LYS A 429 28.53 29.44 -2.48
N ASN A 430 28.53 29.80 -1.19
CA ASN A 430 27.39 29.57 -0.31
C ASN A 430 26.11 30.24 -0.80
N ARG A 431 26.24 31.45 -1.40
CA ARG A 431 25.14 32.14 -2.02
C ARG A 431 24.61 31.41 -3.25
N GLN A 432 25.49 30.95 -4.12
CA GLN A 432 25.13 30.17 -5.30
C GLN A 432 24.53 28.81 -4.93
N GLU A 433 25.09 28.11 -3.95
CA GLU A 433 24.53 26.84 -3.45
C GLU A 433 23.13 27.01 -2.85
N THR A 434 22.91 28.12 -2.13
CA THR A 434 21.56 28.41 -1.59
C THR A 434 20.59 28.68 -2.73
N THR A 435 20.98 29.49 -3.72
CA THR A 435 20.15 29.78 -4.91
C THR A 435 19.89 28.50 -5.71
N LEU A 436 20.90 27.66 -5.89
CA LEU A 436 20.78 26.38 -6.58
C LEU A 436 19.83 25.41 -5.82
N ALA A 437 19.93 25.37 -4.49
CA ALA A 437 19.05 24.56 -3.68
C ALA A 437 17.58 25.03 -3.77
N GLU A 438 17.35 26.34 -3.78
CA GLU A 438 16.02 26.91 -3.97
C GLU A 438 15.47 26.63 -5.38
N LEU A 439 16.28 26.83 -6.42
CA LEU A 439 15.89 26.51 -7.80
C LEU A 439 15.59 25.03 -8.00
N LYS A 440 16.44 24.14 -7.46
CA LYS A 440 16.21 22.68 -7.50
C LYS A 440 14.95 22.30 -6.74
N ARG A 441 14.70 22.89 -5.58
CA ARG A 441 13.49 22.67 -4.82
C ARG A 441 12.24 23.12 -5.58
N CYS A 442 12.30 24.30 -6.20
CA CYS A 442 11.24 24.79 -7.08
C CYS A 442 11.05 23.87 -8.30
N TYR A 443 12.14 23.39 -8.89
CA TYR A 443 12.10 22.49 -10.03
C TYR A 443 11.57 21.10 -9.65
N GLU A 444 12.03 20.51 -8.55
CA GLU A 444 11.48 19.23 -8.07
C GLU A 444 9.98 19.33 -7.75
N GLN A 445 9.55 20.42 -7.13
CA GLN A 445 8.12 20.68 -6.91
C GLN A 445 7.35 20.87 -8.22
N GLN A 446 8.00 21.28 -9.29
CA GLN A 446 7.40 21.47 -10.61
C GLN A 446 7.62 20.29 -11.55
N LYS A 447 8.73 19.55 -11.43
CA LYS A 447 9.08 18.39 -12.26
C LYS A 447 8.09 17.25 -12.08
N ASP A 448 7.68 16.99 -10.84
CA ASP A 448 6.56 16.08 -10.57
C ASP A 448 5.26 16.55 -11.24
N ARG A 449 5.11 17.88 -11.47
CA ARG A 449 3.94 18.45 -12.15
C ARG A 449 4.02 18.44 -13.68
N LEU A 450 5.19 18.36 -14.28
CA LEU A 450 5.42 18.55 -15.71
C LEU A 450 5.74 17.27 -16.49
N VAL A 451 6.52 16.37 -15.92
CA VAL A 451 6.72 15.02 -16.49
C VAL A 451 5.38 14.29 -16.56
N ASP A 452 4.45 14.72 -15.68
CA ASP A 452 3.11 14.17 -15.66
C ASP A 452 2.13 14.80 -16.67
N SER A 453 2.33 16.03 -17.18
CA SER A 453 1.26 16.67 -17.94
C SER A 453 0.97 16.01 -19.29
N ASP A 454 1.97 15.64 -20.05
CA ASP A 454 1.78 14.96 -21.33
C ASP A 454 1.39 13.48 -21.10
N ARG A 455 2.00 12.84 -20.10
CA ARG A 455 1.62 11.50 -19.68
C ARG A 455 0.21 11.45 -19.09
N LEU A 456 -0.16 12.46 -18.30
CA LEU A 456 -1.51 12.61 -17.75
C LEU A 456 -2.56 12.89 -18.85
N ARG A 457 -2.19 13.62 -19.91
CA ARG A 457 -3.07 13.82 -21.08
C ARG A 457 -3.30 12.53 -21.85
N GLU A 458 -2.23 11.79 -22.13
CA GLU A 458 -2.35 10.47 -22.79
C GLU A 458 -3.14 9.48 -21.93
N GLU A 459 -2.92 9.50 -20.62
CA GLU A 459 -3.69 8.67 -19.69
C GLU A 459 -5.15 9.10 -19.62
N LEU A 460 -5.42 10.41 -19.63
CA LEU A 460 -6.77 10.95 -19.68
C LEU A 460 -7.51 10.58 -20.97
N GLU A 461 -6.86 10.64 -22.12
CA GLU A 461 -7.43 10.20 -23.40
C GLU A 461 -7.75 8.71 -23.40
N ARG A 462 -6.86 7.87 -22.81
CA ARG A 462 -7.12 6.43 -22.63
C ARG A 462 -8.32 6.17 -21.73
N VAL A 463 -8.37 6.84 -20.58
CA VAL A 463 -9.47 6.71 -19.63
C VAL A 463 -10.78 7.21 -20.23
N GLN A 464 -10.78 8.29 -21.01
CA GLN A 464 -11.97 8.76 -21.73
C GLN A 464 -12.47 7.72 -22.75
N LYS A 465 -11.56 7.06 -23.44
CA LYS A 465 -11.90 5.99 -24.37
C LYS A 465 -12.47 4.76 -23.64
N GLU A 466 -11.84 4.36 -22.53
CA GLU A 466 -12.33 3.28 -21.67
C GLU A 466 -13.73 3.60 -21.12
N LEU A 467 -13.97 4.86 -20.73
CA LEU A 467 -15.27 5.31 -20.25
C LEU A 467 -16.34 5.28 -21.35
N ALA A 468 -15.98 5.69 -22.58
CA ALA A 468 -16.88 5.60 -23.72
C ALA A 468 -17.25 4.15 -24.07
N GLU A 469 -16.25 3.23 -24.03
CA GLU A 469 -16.47 1.80 -24.23
C GLU A 469 -17.33 1.19 -23.12
N ALA A 470 -17.09 1.55 -21.87
CA ALA A 470 -17.89 1.10 -20.73
C ALA A 470 -19.34 1.59 -20.85
N ASN A 471 -19.57 2.85 -21.23
CA ASN A 471 -20.92 3.39 -21.45
C ASN A 471 -21.65 2.68 -22.61
N GLN A 472 -20.95 2.37 -23.69
CA GLN A 472 -21.53 1.62 -24.81
C GLN A 472 -21.94 0.20 -24.38
N LYS A 473 -21.07 -0.47 -23.61
CA LYS A 473 -21.36 -1.82 -23.08
C LYS A 473 -22.51 -1.80 -22.09
N LEU A 474 -22.56 -0.79 -21.20
CA LEU A 474 -23.68 -0.59 -20.28
C LEU A 474 -25.02 -0.46 -21.03
N GLY A 475 -25.06 0.38 -22.06
CA GLY A 475 -26.27 0.52 -22.89
C GLY A 475 -26.67 -0.78 -23.57
N GLY A 476 -25.67 -1.55 -24.05
CA GLY A 476 -25.93 -2.88 -24.63
C GLY A 476 -26.52 -3.88 -23.63
N VAL A 477 -25.93 -3.93 -22.42
CA VAL A 477 -26.41 -4.83 -21.35
C VAL A 477 -27.77 -4.41 -20.82
N GLN A 478 -28.05 -3.11 -20.69
CA GLN A 478 -29.37 -2.59 -20.30
C GLN A 478 -30.45 -3.03 -21.29
N ASN A 479 -30.21 -2.90 -22.59
CA ASN A 479 -31.11 -3.37 -23.62
C ASN A 479 -31.32 -4.90 -23.57
N SER A 480 -30.27 -5.66 -23.21
CA SER A 480 -30.37 -7.11 -23.03
C SER A 480 -31.22 -7.45 -21.82
N ILE A 481 -31.07 -6.72 -20.71
CA ILE A 481 -31.88 -6.88 -19.50
C ILE A 481 -33.39 -6.63 -19.81
N GLU A 482 -33.72 -5.54 -20.51
CA GLU A 482 -35.10 -5.24 -20.89
C GLU A 482 -35.71 -6.35 -21.72
N ARG A 483 -34.95 -6.87 -22.69
CA ARG A 483 -35.43 -8.03 -23.52
C ARG A 483 -35.59 -9.28 -22.68
N SER A 484 -34.58 -9.62 -21.86
CA SER A 484 -34.65 -10.80 -20.99
C SER A 484 -35.77 -10.66 -19.96
N GLN A 485 -35.99 -9.46 -19.40
CA GLN A 485 -37.09 -9.19 -18.48
C GLN A 485 -38.45 -9.38 -19.13
N THR A 486 -38.60 -8.91 -20.36
CA THR A 486 -39.84 -9.10 -21.13
C THR A 486 -40.10 -10.58 -21.42
N GLU A 487 -39.06 -11.32 -21.81
CA GLU A 487 -39.17 -12.77 -22.07
C GLU A 487 -39.42 -13.55 -20.77
N VAL A 488 -38.77 -13.23 -19.67
CA VAL A 488 -39.05 -13.82 -18.35
C VAL A 488 -40.49 -13.61 -17.96
N ASN A 489 -41.02 -12.39 -18.10
CA ASN A 489 -42.42 -12.10 -17.79
C ASN A 489 -43.40 -12.89 -18.69
N ARG A 490 -43.08 -13.01 -19.99
CA ARG A 490 -43.88 -13.81 -20.94
C ARG A 490 -43.88 -15.29 -20.55
N LEU A 491 -42.68 -15.85 -20.31
CA LEU A 491 -42.52 -17.25 -19.94
C LEU A 491 -43.12 -17.57 -18.56
N LYS A 492 -43.03 -16.61 -17.63
CA LYS A 492 -43.68 -16.71 -16.33
C LYS A 492 -45.20 -16.83 -16.48
N THR A 493 -45.82 -15.97 -17.30
CA THR A 493 -47.27 -15.99 -17.54
C THR A 493 -47.67 -17.29 -18.22
N GLU A 494 -46.90 -17.78 -19.20
CA GLU A 494 -47.14 -19.07 -19.86
C GLU A 494 -47.08 -20.23 -18.86
N TRP A 495 -46.05 -20.27 -18.02
CA TRP A 495 -45.86 -21.26 -16.97
C TRP A 495 -46.99 -21.23 -15.93
N GLU A 496 -47.38 -20.03 -15.43
CA GLU A 496 -48.48 -19.83 -14.49
C GLU A 496 -49.82 -20.29 -15.09
N THR A 497 -50.07 -20.02 -16.38
CA THR A 497 -51.27 -20.44 -17.09
C THR A 497 -51.34 -21.97 -17.21
N LEU A 498 -50.25 -22.63 -17.58
CA LEU A 498 -50.14 -24.09 -17.64
C LEU A 498 -50.29 -24.73 -16.26
N GLN A 499 -49.69 -24.11 -15.24
CA GLN A 499 -49.81 -24.53 -13.85
C GLN A 499 -51.27 -24.45 -13.37
N GLN A 500 -51.97 -23.32 -13.64
CA GLN A 500 -53.36 -23.13 -13.27
C GLN A 500 -54.28 -24.12 -14.00
N ALA A 501 -54.06 -24.35 -15.28
CA ALA A 501 -54.80 -25.35 -16.07
C ALA A 501 -54.60 -26.76 -15.52
N LEU A 502 -53.41 -27.07 -14.99
CA LEU A 502 -53.12 -28.35 -14.34
C LEU A 502 -53.84 -28.45 -12.99
N ILE A 503 -53.85 -27.38 -12.19
CA ILE A 503 -54.56 -27.27 -10.90
C ILE A 503 -56.06 -27.49 -11.10
N ASP A 504 -56.63 -26.82 -12.09
CA ASP A 504 -58.12 -26.94 -12.40
C ASP A 504 -58.50 -28.30 -12.90
N SER A 505 -57.58 -29.08 -13.48
CA SER A 505 -57.81 -30.43 -13.98
C SER A 505 -57.69 -31.54 -12.93
N LEU A 506 -57.21 -31.25 -11.71
CA LEU A 506 -56.94 -32.22 -10.63
C LEU A 506 -57.96 -32.09 -9.48
N PRO A 507 -58.62 -33.18 -9.03
CA PRO A 507 -59.52 -33.13 -7.88
C PRO A 507 -58.71 -32.88 -6.59
N LYS A 508 -58.93 -31.73 -6.00
CA LYS A 508 -58.51 -31.27 -4.63
C LYS A 508 -57.11 -31.69 -4.16
N GLN A 509 -56.10 -30.90 -4.53
CA GLN A 509 -54.81 -30.99 -3.88
C GLN A 509 -54.62 -29.84 -2.86
N GLN A 510 -55.28 -29.94 -1.72
CA GLN A 510 -55.16 -28.98 -0.59
C GLN A 510 -53.70 -28.68 -0.13
N LYS A 511 -52.76 -29.61 -0.33
CA LYS A 511 -51.37 -29.42 0.07
C LYS A 511 -50.58 -28.50 -0.87
N ALA A 512 -50.79 -28.60 -2.16
CA ALA A 512 -50.11 -27.77 -3.13
C ALA A 512 -50.65 -26.32 -3.12
N GLU A 513 -51.97 -26.15 -2.99
CA GLU A 513 -52.62 -24.85 -2.75
C GLU A 513 -52.12 -24.18 -1.46
N ARG A 514 -51.87 -25.00 -0.39
CA ARG A 514 -51.27 -24.51 0.85
C ARG A 514 -49.82 -24.07 0.65
N ALA A 515 -48.99 -24.83 -0.09
CA ALA A 515 -47.62 -24.44 -0.39
C ALA A 515 -47.56 -23.10 -1.15
N GLU A 516 -48.43 -22.88 -2.11
CA GLU A 516 -48.53 -21.62 -2.86
C GLU A 516 -49.04 -20.47 -1.99
N ALA A 517 -49.98 -20.72 -1.09
CA ALA A 517 -50.45 -19.76 -0.12
C ALA A 517 -49.32 -19.36 0.87
N VAL A 518 -48.48 -20.33 1.27
CA VAL A 518 -47.29 -20.07 2.10
C VAL A 518 -46.26 -19.26 1.34
N CYS A 519 -46.01 -19.53 0.04
CA CYS A 519 -45.11 -18.70 -0.77
C CYS A 519 -45.55 -17.24 -0.84
N ARG A 520 -46.87 -17.00 -1.06
CA ARG A 520 -47.42 -15.63 -1.06
C ARG A 520 -47.28 -14.94 0.31
N LEU A 521 -47.53 -15.69 1.38
CA LEU A 521 -47.34 -15.19 2.74
C LEU A 521 -45.85 -14.79 3.01
N ILE A 522 -44.92 -15.60 2.52
CA ILE A 522 -43.46 -15.30 2.66
C ILE A 522 -43.11 -14.03 1.86
N ASP A 523 -43.68 -13.86 0.64
CA ASP A 523 -43.45 -12.63 -0.14
C ASP A 523 -43.98 -11.39 0.60
N ASP A 524 -45.21 -11.45 1.09
CA ASP A 524 -45.80 -10.35 1.85
C ASP A 524 -45.02 -10.06 3.13
N LEU A 525 -44.56 -11.10 3.82
CA LEU A 525 -43.75 -10.99 5.01
C LEU A 525 -42.37 -10.34 4.70
N ALA A 526 -41.73 -10.76 3.61
CA ALA A 526 -40.45 -10.22 3.17
C ALA A 526 -40.57 -8.71 2.87
N VAL A 527 -41.65 -8.30 2.17
CA VAL A 527 -41.93 -6.89 1.87
C VAL A 527 -42.20 -6.09 3.15
N GLN A 528 -43.02 -6.62 4.06
CA GLN A 528 -43.34 -5.96 5.33
C GLN A 528 -42.12 -5.86 6.24
N LEU A 529 -41.30 -6.93 6.34
CA LEU A 529 -40.07 -6.97 7.10
C LEU A 529 -39.08 -5.93 6.58
N ARG A 530 -38.91 -5.91 5.25
CA ARG A 530 -38.05 -4.91 4.62
C ARG A 530 -38.45 -3.48 4.96
N ARG A 531 -39.71 -3.13 4.83
CA ARG A 531 -40.23 -1.81 5.16
C ARG A 531 -40.02 -1.49 6.66
N SER A 532 -40.44 -2.42 7.52
CA SER A 532 -40.26 -2.24 8.99
C SER A 532 -38.81 -2.06 9.41
N LYS A 533 -37.92 -2.89 8.87
CA LYS A 533 -36.48 -2.82 9.18
C LYS A 533 -35.84 -1.55 8.57
N LEU A 534 -36.24 -1.13 7.37
CA LEU A 534 -35.77 0.10 6.74
C LEU A 534 -36.25 1.33 7.54
N ASP A 535 -37.48 1.34 8.01
CA ASP A 535 -38.01 2.40 8.89
C ASP A 535 -37.27 2.42 10.24
N ALA A 536 -36.98 1.26 10.81
CA ALA A 536 -36.17 1.15 12.03
C ALA A 536 -34.75 1.68 11.78
N PHE A 537 -34.14 1.31 10.64
CA PHE A 537 -32.81 1.80 10.26
C PHE A 537 -32.79 3.31 10.14
N ARG A 538 -33.73 3.90 9.40
CA ARG A 538 -33.84 5.34 9.23
C ARG A 538 -34.00 6.06 10.57
N LYS A 539 -34.85 5.56 11.46
CA LYS A 539 -35.05 6.12 12.81
C LYS A 539 -33.76 6.02 13.65
N THR A 540 -33.10 4.87 13.61
CA THR A 540 -31.85 4.62 14.34
C THR A 540 -30.72 5.52 13.81
N VAL A 541 -30.56 5.63 12.49
CA VAL A 541 -29.59 6.55 11.87
C VAL A 541 -29.79 7.97 12.36
N ASN A 542 -31.02 8.49 12.25
CA ASN A 542 -31.32 9.86 12.68
C ASN A 542 -31.11 10.08 14.19
N SER A 543 -31.48 9.08 15.01
CA SER A 543 -31.26 9.15 16.46
C SER A 543 -29.78 9.16 16.82
N LEU A 544 -28.99 8.29 16.17
CA LEU A 544 -27.54 8.21 16.41
C LEU A 544 -26.81 9.40 15.84
N HIS A 545 -27.20 9.88 14.67
CA HIS A 545 -26.60 11.08 14.08
C HIS A 545 -26.74 12.28 15.03
N LYS A 546 -27.92 12.50 15.60
CA LYS A 546 -28.17 13.56 16.57
C LYS A 546 -27.41 13.40 17.90
N LYS A 547 -26.98 12.17 18.24
CA LYS A 547 -26.15 11.90 19.42
C LYS A 547 -24.65 12.06 19.12
N ILE A 548 -24.18 11.58 17.98
CA ILE A 548 -22.78 11.54 17.62
C ILE A 548 -22.33 12.88 17.02
N ALA A 549 -23.10 13.40 16.04
CA ALA A 549 -22.84 14.69 15.43
C ALA A 549 -23.30 15.81 16.35
N HIS A 550 -22.43 16.77 16.61
CA HIS A 550 -22.80 17.98 17.36
C HIS A 550 -23.19 19.14 16.45
N ASP A 551 -22.83 19.03 15.16
CA ASP A 551 -23.14 20.02 14.16
C ASP A 551 -24.56 19.79 13.60
N LYS A 552 -25.34 20.86 13.47
CA LYS A 552 -26.75 20.80 13.06
C LYS A 552 -26.93 20.97 11.56
N GLN A 553 -25.90 20.76 10.77
CA GLN A 553 -25.95 20.95 9.33
C GLN A 553 -26.89 19.92 8.68
N ILE A 554 -26.80 18.66 9.11
CA ILE A 554 -27.69 17.57 8.69
C ILE A 554 -28.70 17.33 9.82
N ASP A 555 -29.96 17.57 9.57
CA ASP A 555 -31.04 17.36 10.57
C ASP A 555 -31.82 16.05 10.31
N ASP A 556 -32.00 15.70 9.03
CA ASP A 556 -32.71 14.46 8.66
C ASP A 556 -31.97 13.70 7.56
N ILE A 557 -31.96 12.39 7.72
CA ILE A 557 -31.30 11.44 6.81
C ILE A 557 -32.37 10.47 6.33
N GLU A 558 -32.73 10.57 5.05
CA GLU A 558 -33.63 9.66 4.40
C GLU A 558 -32.88 8.58 3.63
N ILE A 559 -33.39 7.37 3.68
CA ILE A 559 -32.87 6.21 2.95
C ILE A 559 -34.04 5.57 2.21
N ASP A 560 -33.96 5.52 0.89
CA ASP A 560 -35.00 4.93 0.06
C ASP A 560 -34.95 3.38 0.08
N GLU A 561 -35.92 2.72 -0.59
CA GLU A 561 -35.99 1.26 -0.69
C GLU A 561 -34.80 0.66 -1.46
N ASN A 562 -34.08 1.45 -2.24
CA ASN A 562 -32.91 1.03 -2.99
C ASN A 562 -31.60 1.30 -2.22
N GLY A 563 -31.69 1.89 -1.02
CA GLY A 563 -30.53 2.24 -0.20
C GLY A 563 -29.87 3.56 -0.59
N ASN A 564 -30.52 4.40 -1.41
CA ASN A 564 -30.01 5.72 -1.73
C ASN A 564 -30.21 6.66 -0.56
N LEU A 565 -29.18 7.46 -0.28
CA LEU A 565 -29.13 8.39 0.84
C LEU A 565 -29.53 9.79 0.37
N SER A 566 -30.44 10.43 1.08
CA SER A 566 -30.79 11.84 0.91
C SER A 566 -30.65 12.57 2.24
N LEU A 567 -29.92 13.70 2.23
CA LEU A 567 -29.62 14.48 3.43
C LEU A 567 -30.39 15.78 3.39
N TYR A 568 -30.94 16.18 4.51
CA TYR A 568 -31.73 17.42 4.64
C TYR A 568 -31.26 18.29 5.79
N SER A 569 -31.24 19.60 5.57
CA SER A 569 -30.97 20.61 6.59
C SER A 569 -32.21 20.85 7.46
N GLN A 570 -32.03 21.58 8.56
CA GLN A 570 -33.14 21.99 9.44
C GLN A 570 -34.29 22.74 8.70
N ASN A 571 -33.96 23.38 7.59
CA ASN A 571 -34.94 24.08 6.75
C ASN A 571 -35.58 23.20 5.65
N GLY A 572 -35.34 21.90 5.69
CA GLY A 572 -35.84 20.93 4.70
C GLY A 572 -35.18 21.04 3.33
N MET A 573 -34.07 21.78 3.20
CA MET A 573 -33.31 21.82 1.94
C MET A 573 -32.42 20.59 1.80
N ALA A 574 -32.40 19.99 0.63
CA ALA A 574 -31.50 18.90 0.32
C ALA A 574 -30.06 19.36 0.36
N ILE A 575 -29.21 18.54 0.95
CA ILE A 575 -27.76 18.75 1.06
C ILE A 575 -27.08 17.72 0.18
N ASP A 576 -26.23 18.18 -0.73
CA ASP A 576 -25.38 17.30 -1.50
C ASP A 576 -24.27 16.69 -0.61
N PHE A 577 -23.96 15.43 -0.87
CA PHE A 577 -22.89 14.71 -0.16
C PHE A 577 -21.50 15.28 -0.45
N GLN A 578 -21.26 15.76 -1.68
CA GLN A 578 -19.93 16.21 -2.13
C GLN A 578 -19.36 17.40 -1.31
N PRO A 579 -20.12 18.47 -1.02
CA PRO A 579 -19.60 19.63 -0.29
C PRO A 579 -19.33 19.37 1.19
N LEU A 580 -19.77 18.25 1.76
CA LEU A 580 -19.51 17.95 3.17
C LEU A 580 -18.00 17.87 3.46
N SER A 581 -17.56 18.36 4.59
CA SER A 581 -16.20 18.23 5.08
C SER A 581 -15.82 16.76 5.32
N HIS A 582 -14.52 16.45 5.39
CA HIS A 582 -14.05 15.09 5.69
C HIS A 582 -14.58 14.58 7.05
N GLY A 583 -14.64 15.43 8.06
CA GLY A 583 -15.16 15.08 9.39
C GLY A 583 -16.65 14.73 9.34
N GLU A 584 -17.48 15.54 8.66
CA GLU A 584 -18.91 15.31 8.50
C GLU A 584 -19.21 14.03 7.72
N LYS A 585 -18.50 13.78 6.63
CA LYS A 585 -18.60 12.52 5.87
C LYS A 585 -18.28 11.32 6.75
N LYS A 586 -17.22 11.42 7.54
CA LYS A 586 -16.77 10.36 8.44
C LYS A 586 -17.82 10.09 9.54
N ILE A 587 -18.36 11.11 10.16
CA ILE A 587 -19.41 10.99 11.17
C ILE A 587 -20.67 10.37 10.57
N LEU A 588 -21.09 10.80 9.39
CA LEU A 588 -22.25 10.23 8.70
C LEU A 588 -22.07 8.72 8.45
N VAL A 589 -20.92 8.31 7.92
CA VAL A 589 -20.64 6.88 7.66
C VAL A 589 -20.59 6.09 8.97
N LEU A 590 -19.91 6.59 9.98
CA LEU A 590 -19.89 5.95 11.30
C LEU A 590 -21.29 5.82 11.90
N THR A 591 -22.15 6.80 11.70
CA THR A 591 -23.54 6.75 12.12
C THR A 591 -24.33 5.68 11.38
N LEU A 592 -24.13 5.55 10.06
CA LEU A 592 -24.78 4.51 9.26
C LEU A 592 -24.33 3.12 9.67
N ILE A 593 -23.02 2.92 9.86
CA ILE A 593 -22.44 1.65 10.34
C ILE A 593 -22.97 1.32 11.73
N ALA A 594 -23.00 2.29 12.63
CA ALA A 594 -23.53 2.15 13.98
C ALA A 594 -25.01 1.73 13.99
N ALA A 595 -25.84 2.41 13.19
CA ALA A 595 -27.24 2.10 13.06
C ALA A 595 -27.47 0.71 12.46
N LEU A 596 -26.70 0.34 11.45
CA LEU A 596 -26.76 -0.99 10.84
C LEU A 596 -26.44 -2.07 11.87
N ALA A 597 -25.42 -1.85 12.66
CA ALA A 597 -25.04 -2.76 13.72
C ALA A 597 -26.08 -2.89 14.84
N GLU A 598 -26.86 -1.84 15.13
CA GLU A 598 -27.92 -1.89 16.13
C GLU A 598 -29.16 -2.67 15.65
N ILE A 599 -29.50 -2.57 14.36
CA ILE A 599 -30.68 -3.21 13.81
C ILE A 599 -30.46 -4.65 13.33
N THR A 600 -29.20 -5.06 13.23
CA THR A 600 -28.85 -6.43 12.81
C THR A 600 -28.74 -7.35 14.03
N ASP A 601 -29.17 -8.60 13.85
CA ASP A 601 -29.06 -9.62 14.88
C ASP A 601 -27.61 -10.17 15.03
N TYR A 602 -26.68 -9.75 14.15
CA TYR A 602 -25.27 -10.17 14.20
C TYR A 602 -24.55 -9.53 15.38
N GLN A 603 -24.20 -10.32 16.37
CA GLN A 603 -23.39 -9.90 17.53
C GLN A 603 -21.88 -10.01 17.22
N VAL A 604 -21.42 -9.30 16.21
CA VAL A 604 -20.01 -9.32 15.75
C VAL A 604 -19.21 -8.23 16.47
N PRO A 605 -17.92 -8.47 16.81
CA PRO A 605 -17.07 -7.45 17.37
C PRO A 605 -16.82 -6.31 16.36
N PHE A 606 -16.66 -5.09 16.85
CA PHE A 606 -16.10 -3.99 16.08
C PHE A 606 -14.57 -4.00 16.19
N VAL A 607 -13.87 -3.92 15.07
CA VAL A 607 -12.42 -3.68 15.03
C VAL A 607 -12.17 -2.48 14.14
N VAL A 608 -11.72 -1.40 14.73
CA VAL A 608 -11.61 -0.11 14.03
C VAL A 608 -10.19 0.42 14.15
N ASP A 609 -9.54 0.60 13.01
CA ASP A 609 -8.21 1.22 12.94
C ASP A 609 -8.34 2.74 12.78
N THR A 610 -7.69 3.51 13.63
CA THR A 610 -7.60 4.99 13.61
C THR A 610 -8.94 5.71 13.33
N PRO A 611 -10.01 5.42 14.12
CA PRO A 611 -11.34 5.96 13.84
C PRO A 611 -11.50 7.44 14.13
N LEU A 612 -10.70 8.01 15.02
CA LEU A 612 -10.88 9.35 15.55
C LEU A 612 -10.07 10.43 14.83
N THR A 613 -9.17 10.02 13.91
CA THR A 613 -8.37 10.93 13.08
C THR A 613 -9.28 11.91 12.33
N SER A 614 -8.91 13.18 12.28
CA SER A 614 -9.65 14.26 11.59
C SER A 614 -11.03 14.60 12.19
N LEU A 615 -11.34 14.10 13.38
CA LEU A 615 -12.52 14.50 14.15
C LEU A 615 -12.12 15.49 15.25
N ASP A 616 -13.02 16.40 15.58
CA ASP A 616 -12.82 17.27 16.73
C ASP A 616 -13.06 16.53 18.06
N THR A 617 -12.63 17.13 19.16
CA THR A 617 -12.70 16.53 20.51
C THR A 617 -14.13 16.16 20.94
N ARG A 618 -15.15 16.91 20.50
CA ARG A 618 -16.55 16.61 20.83
C ARG A 618 -17.06 15.37 20.12
N HIS A 619 -16.81 15.27 18.83
CA HIS A 619 -17.17 14.09 18.06
C HIS A 619 -16.43 12.85 18.58
N CYS A 620 -15.15 12.98 18.91
CA CYS A 620 -14.37 11.89 19.50
C CYS A 620 -15.01 11.39 20.81
N ASN A 621 -15.37 12.31 21.71
CA ASN A 621 -16.00 11.95 22.99
C ASN A 621 -17.37 11.27 22.79
N ASN A 622 -18.23 11.83 21.93
CA ASN A 622 -19.54 11.27 21.64
C ASN A 622 -19.45 9.86 21.03
N LEU A 623 -18.48 9.65 20.16
CA LEU A 623 -18.27 8.35 19.51
C LEU A 623 -17.74 7.31 20.50
N VAL A 624 -16.78 7.68 21.34
CA VAL A 624 -16.28 6.81 22.41
C VAL A 624 -17.40 6.46 23.39
N GLU A 625 -18.22 7.43 23.79
CA GLU A 625 -19.38 7.21 24.67
C GLU A 625 -20.40 6.27 24.00
N TYR A 626 -20.64 6.42 22.70
CA TYR A 626 -21.48 5.50 21.96
C TYR A 626 -20.93 4.07 22.01
N TRP A 627 -19.64 3.87 21.71
CA TRP A 627 -19.01 2.54 21.73
C TRP A 627 -19.03 1.87 23.11
N MET A 628 -18.83 2.64 24.17
CA MET A 628 -18.90 2.14 25.54
C MET A 628 -20.28 1.57 25.90
N ASN A 629 -21.33 2.12 25.30
CA ASN A 629 -22.71 1.70 25.55
C ASN A 629 -23.16 0.51 24.67
N LEU A 630 -22.33 0.06 23.73
CA LEU A 630 -22.63 -1.10 22.92
C LEU A 630 -22.54 -2.40 23.73
N ASN A 631 -23.48 -3.32 23.50
CA ASN A 631 -23.45 -4.65 24.09
C ASN A 631 -22.65 -5.63 23.22
N ARG A 632 -21.46 -5.21 22.79
CA ARG A 632 -20.55 -6.00 21.97
C ARG A 632 -19.10 -5.58 22.20
N GLN A 633 -18.16 -6.44 21.84
CA GLN A 633 -16.74 -6.12 21.89
C GLN A 633 -16.37 -5.04 20.89
N VAL A 634 -15.61 -4.05 21.33
CA VAL A 634 -15.09 -2.96 20.49
C VAL A 634 -13.58 -2.89 20.67
N ILE A 635 -12.84 -3.23 19.62
CA ILE A 635 -11.38 -3.16 19.58
C ILE A 635 -11.01 -1.94 18.75
N ILE A 636 -10.37 -0.96 19.38
CA ILE A 636 -9.97 0.29 18.75
C ILE A 636 -8.45 0.32 18.67
N LEU A 637 -7.92 0.40 17.45
CA LEU A 637 -6.52 0.58 17.19
C LEU A 637 -6.26 2.08 17.09
N VAL A 638 -5.53 2.66 18.03
CA VAL A 638 -5.40 4.11 18.18
C VAL A 638 -3.96 4.59 18.14
N GLN A 639 -3.81 5.86 17.78
CA GLN A 639 -2.57 6.61 17.94
C GLN A 639 -2.62 7.45 19.22
N SER A 640 -1.43 7.85 19.72
CA SER A 640 -1.35 8.75 20.90
C SER A 640 -2.09 10.08 20.70
N ALA A 641 -2.14 10.58 19.47
CA ALA A 641 -2.85 11.80 19.11
C ALA A 641 -4.38 11.67 19.13
N GLU A 642 -4.95 10.45 19.02
CA GLU A 642 -6.39 10.19 18.99
C GLU A 642 -6.95 10.03 20.40
N ILE A 643 -6.36 9.14 21.18
CA ILE A 643 -6.68 8.94 22.59
C ILE A 643 -5.37 9.07 23.36
N GLY A 644 -5.09 10.25 23.88
CA GLY A 644 -3.91 10.51 24.68
C GLY A 644 -4.02 9.88 26.09
N SER A 645 -2.91 9.89 26.84
CA SER A 645 -2.82 9.28 28.17
C SER A 645 -3.87 9.82 29.15
N GLU A 646 -4.20 11.11 29.07
CA GLU A 646 -5.21 11.72 29.93
C GLU A 646 -6.62 11.15 29.69
N THR A 647 -7.01 11.02 28.41
CA THR A 647 -8.31 10.44 28.05
C THR A 647 -8.35 8.95 28.39
N TYR A 648 -7.27 8.23 28.17
CA TYR A 648 -7.13 6.83 28.57
C TYR A 648 -7.31 6.66 30.09
N GLN A 649 -6.67 7.51 30.91
CA GLN A 649 -6.80 7.45 32.38
C GLN A 649 -8.22 7.70 32.81
N LYS A 650 -8.94 8.64 32.20
CA LYS A 650 -10.37 8.91 32.48
C LYS A 650 -11.24 7.70 32.17
N LEU A 651 -11.07 7.09 30.96
CA LEU A 651 -11.82 5.89 30.57
C LEU A 651 -11.51 4.69 31.46
N ASN A 652 -10.25 4.53 31.85
CA ASN A 652 -9.82 3.45 32.72
C ASN A 652 -10.35 3.61 34.15
N ALA A 653 -10.36 4.84 34.66
CA ALA A 653 -10.96 5.18 35.98
C ALA A 653 -12.48 4.95 35.99
N GLN A 654 -13.18 5.12 34.88
CA GLN A 654 -14.58 4.78 34.71
C GLN A 654 -14.85 3.29 34.58
N GLY A 655 -13.79 2.46 34.48
CA GLY A 655 -13.90 1.01 34.34
C GLY A 655 -14.35 0.54 32.96
N CYS A 656 -14.33 1.41 31.94
CA CYS A 656 -14.86 1.12 30.59
C CYS A 656 -13.91 0.28 29.74
N ILE A 657 -12.62 0.27 30.07
CA ILE A 657 -11.58 -0.47 29.35
C ILE A 657 -11.50 -1.90 29.87
N GLY A 658 -11.82 -2.85 29.02
CA GLY A 658 -11.65 -4.27 29.31
C GLY A 658 -10.19 -4.69 29.32
N LYS A 659 -9.42 -4.26 28.33
CA LYS A 659 -7.98 -4.52 28.21
C LYS A 659 -7.30 -3.46 27.36
N SER A 660 -6.03 -3.21 27.60
CA SER A 660 -5.20 -2.35 26.79
C SER A 660 -3.94 -3.06 26.33
N TYR A 661 -3.42 -2.65 25.17
CA TYR A 661 -2.16 -3.10 24.60
C TYR A 661 -1.40 -1.91 24.07
N LEU A 662 -0.08 -1.97 24.17
CA LEU A 662 0.83 -1.05 23.50
C LEU A 662 1.73 -1.82 22.53
N ILE A 663 1.69 -1.44 21.27
CA ILE A 663 2.56 -1.98 20.24
C ILE A 663 3.70 -1.00 20.02
N ARG A 664 4.93 -1.48 20.18
CA ARG A 664 6.16 -0.73 19.85
C ARG A 664 6.91 -1.49 18.78
N SER A 665 7.44 -0.80 17.78
CA SER A 665 8.31 -1.41 16.78
C SER A 665 9.73 -0.87 16.89
N GLN A 666 10.69 -1.76 16.69
CA GLN A 666 12.11 -1.43 16.59
C GLN A 666 12.60 -1.77 15.19
N ILE A 667 13.46 -0.90 14.65
CA ILE A 667 14.14 -1.17 13.39
C ILE A 667 15.35 -2.05 13.72
N LEU A 668 15.42 -3.20 13.09
CA LEU A 668 16.49 -4.17 13.29
C LEU A 668 17.69 -3.84 12.39
N GLN A 669 18.88 -4.37 12.72
CA GLN A 669 20.12 -4.08 11.98
C GLN A 669 20.07 -4.41 10.49
N GLY A 670 19.15 -5.30 10.06
CA GLY A 670 18.89 -5.65 8.66
C GLY A 670 17.85 -4.76 7.94
N GLY A 671 17.36 -3.68 8.58
CA GLY A 671 16.33 -2.78 8.03
C GLY A 671 14.91 -3.33 8.13
N GLY A 672 14.69 -4.51 8.73
CA GLY A 672 13.39 -5.06 9.09
C GLY A 672 12.79 -4.33 10.31
N LYS A 673 11.45 -4.39 10.44
CA LYS A 673 10.75 -3.91 11.64
C LYS A 673 10.30 -5.09 12.48
N CYS A 674 10.56 -5.08 13.79
CA CYS A 674 10.02 -6.03 14.74
C CYS A 674 9.06 -5.32 15.69
N ALA A 675 7.80 -5.71 15.66
CA ALA A 675 6.77 -5.19 16.56
C ALA A 675 6.66 -6.09 17.80
N THR A 676 6.66 -5.45 18.96
CA THR A 676 6.44 -6.11 20.26
C THR A 676 5.15 -5.61 20.88
N VAL A 677 4.41 -6.50 21.51
CA VAL A 677 3.11 -6.22 22.12
C VAL A 677 3.25 -6.30 23.63
N THR A 678 2.87 -5.23 24.31
CA THR A 678 2.87 -5.18 25.79
C THR A 678 1.43 -5.10 26.28
N PRO A 679 0.92 -6.13 26.96
CA PRO A 679 -0.42 -6.11 27.55
C PRO A 679 -0.47 -5.17 28.77
N HIS A 680 -1.66 -4.64 29.06
CA HIS A 680 -1.93 -3.70 30.17
C HIS A 680 -1.08 -2.43 30.15
N ALA A 681 -0.56 -2.09 28.95
CA ALA A 681 0.22 -0.88 28.71
C ALA A 681 -0.54 0.07 27.77
N TYR A 682 -0.22 1.37 27.87
CA TYR A 682 -0.71 2.41 27.01
C TYR A 682 0.36 3.48 26.80
N PHE A 683 0.09 4.51 26.01
CA PHE A 683 1.01 5.65 25.84
C PHE A 683 1.27 6.34 27.18
N GLU A 684 2.52 6.80 27.37
CA GLU A 684 2.96 7.55 28.57
C GLU A 684 2.43 8.99 28.57
#